data_73d9ecd84f27180eaef4f3d9c260d92c
#
_entry.id   73d9ecd84f27180eaef4f3d9c260d92c
#
_cell.length_a   1.000
_cell.length_b   1.000
_cell.length_c   1.000
_cell.angle_alpha   90.00
_cell.angle_beta   90.00
_cell.angle_gamma   90.00
#
_symmetry.space_group_name_H-M   'P 1'
#
loop_
_entity.id
_entity.type
_entity.pdbx_description
1 polymer ?
#
loop_
_entity_poly.entity_id
_entity_poly.type
_entity_poly.pdbx_seq_one_letter_code
_entity_poly.pdbx_strand_id
1 'polypeptide(L)'
;MTTDNSRSSAKKSRKPKQTVSDNLAPNSLLEPPRSQQEINLLTADVTALDQRQLTESSSSSSILLQTAQQPLDAQQLEAATQYLRTQSPLLDLVTVQLTQELVAIYRQQVSDQMNWAGQGSDDSGLPYFEVVSSGEDSPTTLKTNLDSENLLSRIKSLVENLFEKHCIWENAAKEIWSNLIVWALEDLKREAGGETTLEAWSRDALHQKLYDYLFEQNSIAVKRKIHRLEEFYSQTLVSQILHDLDLPNYPLIALEQLLGLHSNEIEKTSPSTEVRLSQVDTIAAIPTGLPIVSSISAQLQTELWKPDSTGIAHFRYYSKNNQSNFLEHYITSPGDIGTLPWEAAEQIINKFGFNTVKLQFIFAAHAMRQGKPWESTFTLKASDIITELGWDKNHSSTLPAKRNEVASIAYALSCLLVKAVWIEGRGKIKVDASTPVGRMWEVLIDVHGQFDWTTGKIDQPNEVYITVRPGLWTAHFLNQAGSRAKEALYQFGYLALNILRLDPYHDELTLRLAIHLTLDVRIRARDRNPYEYRVRTLLEAVLPERVIQEARRSSEKARSLFDRWSHALKLLLDLGWYPEHYSPELDADVDKTPLFYAKPHPEWLNPGYGLRKPKGWIELWLEQKLVIKPPNPIPQRMEAFAQPKQARQRKLEANSPARKLTSVEVKAARKAKKWTQAKLAGTLKVHQSMIAKIESGDRPISSELEISLRRVLDL
;
A
#
# COMPACT_ATOMS: atom_id res chain seq x y z
N MET A 1 0.93 -45.96 54.42
CA MET A 1 1.15 -45.05 55.59
C MET A 1 0.76 -43.69 55.07
N THR A 2 -0.45 -43.40 55.23
CA THR A 2 -1.11 -42.56 56.25
C THR A 2 -0.76 -41.10 55.98
N THR A 3 -1.67 -40.36 55.53
CA THR A 3 -2.81 -39.60 56.07
C THR A 3 -2.45 -38.14 56.04
N ASP A 4 -3.19 -37.18 55.87
CA ASP A 4 -4.63 -36.90 55.74
C ASP A 4 -4.79 -35.40 55.67
N ASN A 5 -5.76 -34.98 54.86
CA ASN A 5 -6.85 -34.05 55.20
C ASN A 5 -6.53 -32.68 55.85
N SER A 6 -7.03 -31.59 55.38
CA SER A 6 -8.41 -31.10 55.47
C SER A 6 -8.42 -29.59 55.17
N ARG A 7 -9.28 -29.14 54.31
CA ARG A 7 -10.59 -28.47 54.53
C ARG A 7 -10.57 -27.29 55.52
N SER A 8 -10.91 -26.11 55.03
CA SER A 8 -12.18 -25.40 55.28
C SER A 8 -11.97 -23.93 54.96
N SER A 9 -12.75 -23.38 54.12
CA SER A 9 -14.07 -22.78 54.18
C SER A 9 -14.12 -21.46 54.93
N ALA A 10 -14.47 -20.47 54.16
CA ALA A 10 -15.58 -19.58 54.35
C ALA A 10 -15.44 -18.27 55.15
N LYS A 11 -15.92 -17.27 54.47
CA LYS A 11 -16.87 -16.23 54.84
C LYS A 11 -16.38 -14.83 55.23
N LYS A 12 -16.85 -13.95 54.33
CA LYS A 12 -17.69 -12.76 54.66
C LYS A 12 -17.04 -11.55 55.34
N SER A 13 -17.06 -10.51 54.60
CA SER A 13 -17.93 -9.30 54.66
C SER A 13 -17.27 -8.07 55.28
N ARG A 14 -17.33 -7.01 54.59
CA ARG A 14 -18.04 -5.73 54.85
C ARG A 14 -17.26 -4.56 54.30
N LYS A 15 -18.00 -3.81 53.44
CA LYS A 15 -17.78 -2.38 53.19
C LYS A 15 -18.01 -1.58 54.47
N PRO A 16 -17.46 -0.39 54.61
CA PRO A 16 -18.22 0.79 54.25
C PRO A 16 -17.42 1.90 53.52
N LYS A 17 -18.09 2.55 52.67
CA LYS A 17 -18.40 3.97 52.33
C LYS A 17 -17.58 5.06 53.03
N GLN A 18 -16.99 5.94 52.19
CA GLN A 18 -17.27 7.36 52.08
C GLN A 18 -16.23 7.99 51.13
N THR A 19 -16.67 8.43 49.99
CA THR A 19 -16.96 9.78 49.50
C THR A 19 -15.85 10.79 49.80
N VAL A 20 -15.13 11.18 48.75
CA VAL A 20 -14.90 12.56 48.36
C VAL A 20 -14.73 12.57 46.84
N SER A 21 -15.55 13.35 46.25
CA SER A 21 -15.54 13.76 44.86
C SER A 21 -14.30 14.58 44.57
N ASP A 22 -13.60 14.25 43.50
CA ASP A 22 -12.99 15.26 42.66
C ASP A 22 -13.03 14.74 41.21
N ASN A 23 -13.84 15.45 40.45
CA ASN A 23 -13.93 15.37 39.01
C ASN A 23 -12.61 15.86 38.39
N LEU A 24 -11.88 14.98 37.81
CA LEU A 24 -10.96 15.28 36.72
C LEU A 24 -11.15 14.19 35.68
N ALA A 25 -11.86 14.58 34.64
CA ALA A 25 -11.97 13.78 33.42
C ALA A 25 -10.57 13.56 32.82
N PRO A 26 -10.22 12.33 32.45
CA PRO A 26 -9.02 12.13 31.65
C PRO A 26 -9.29 12.63 30.24
N ASN A 27 -8.45 13.55 29.80
CA ASN A 27 -8.34 14.05 28.46
C ASN A 27 -8.39 12.94 27.43
N SER A 28 -9.37 13.02 26.56
CA SER A 28 -9.38 12.36 25.27
C SER A 28 -8.24 12.94 24.42
N LEU A 29 -7.14 12.26 24.34
CA LEU A 29 -5.99 12.64 23.51
C LEU A 29 -6.09 11.98 22.14
N LEU A 30 -6.37 12.82 21.15
CA LEU A 30 -5.86 12.85 19.79
C LEU A 30 -6.03 11.57 18.95
N GLU A 31 -7.21 11.46 18.37
CA GLU A 31 -7.30 10.91 17.01
C GLU A 31 -6.60 11.89 16.05
N PRO A 32 -5.90 11.42 15.00
CA PRO A 32 -5.42 12.33 13.96
C PRO A 32 -6.62 13.07 13.36
N PRO A 33 -6.50 14.34 12.97
CA PRO A 33 -7.62 15.17 12.61
C PRO A 33 -8.45 14.51 11.52
N ARG A 34 -9.64 14.04 11.87
CA ARG A 34 -10.68 13.72 10.90
C ARG A 34 -11.13 15.05 10.33
N SER A 35 -10.85 15.26 9.06
CA SER A 35 -11.02 16.49 8.30
C SER A 35 -12.43 17.11 8.30
N GLN A 36 -13.35 16.70 9.12
CA GLN A 36 -14.74 17.18 9.13
C GLN A 36 -15.38 17.51 10.48
N GLN A 37 -14.76 17.21 11.63
CA GLN A 37 -15.37 17.48 12.94
C GLN A 37 -14.73 18.64 13.74
N GLU A 38 -13.48 18.98 13.48
CA GLU A 38 -12.77 20.03 14.27
C GLU A 38 -12.98 21.44 13.75
N ILE A 39 -13.55 21.59 12.56
CA ILE A 39 -13.70 22.90 11.93
C ILE A 39 -15.02 23.60 12.30
N ASN A 40 -15.95 22.94 12.94
CA ASN A 40 -17.23 23.54 13.37
C ASN A 40 -17.11 24.43 14.63
N LEU A 41 -15.94 24.52 15.25
CA LEU A 41 -15.69 25.38 16.44
C LEU A 41 -15.32 26.82 16.08
N LEU A 42 -14.91 27.09 14.84
CA LEU A 42 -14.49 28.44 14.40
C LEU A 42 -15.62 29.45 14.22
N THR A 43 -16.89 29.04 14.29
CA THR A 43 -18.01 29.93 13.99
C THR A 43 -18.72 30.50 15.23
N ALA A 44 -18.41 30.03 16.43
CA ALA A 44 -19.19 30.37 17.63
C ALA A 44 -18.65 31.55 18.44
N ASP A 45 -17.37 31.89 18.37
CA ASP A 45 -16.76 32.85 19.32
C ASP A 45 -16.30 34.19 18.74
N VAL A 46 -16.42 34.42 17.42
CA VAL A 46 -16.09 35.73 16.82
C VAL A 46 -17.02 36.85 17.31
N THR A 47 -18.22 36.52 17.75
CA THR A 47 -19.20 37.46 18.25
C THR A 47 -18.98 37.90 19.70
N ALA A 48 -18.13 37.24 20.48
CA ALA A 48 -17.93 37.51 21.90
C ALA A 48 -16.79 38.51 22.22
N LEU A 49 -15.86 38.75 21.30
CA LEU A 49 -14.72 39.65 21.48
C LEU A 49 -15.05 41.13 21.20
N ASP A 50 -16.12 41.38 20.45
CA ASP A 50 -16.50 42.71 20.00
C ASP A 50 -17.19 43.58 21.09
N GLN A 51 -17.60 43.00 22.23
CA GLN A 51 -18.32 43.76 23.28
C GLN A 51 -17.43 44.33 24.40
N ARG A 52 -16.15 43.96 24.49
CA ARG A 52 -15.31 44.39 25.63
C ARG A 52 -14.37 45.57 25.37
N GLN A 53 -14.10 45.96 24.13
CA GLN A 53 -13.23 47.11 23.82
C GLN A 53 -13.95 48.41 23.47
N LEU A 54 -15.28 48.37 23.30
CA LEU A 54 -16.08 49.54 22.95
C LEU A 54 -16.74 50.26 24.15
N THR A 55 -16.50 49.82 25.39
CA THR A 55 -17.21 50.38 26.58
C THR A 55 -16.43 51.42 27.37
N GLU A 56 -15.26 51.87 26.96
CA GLU A 56 -14.48 52.86 27.72
C GLU A 56 -14.18 54.18 27.01
N SER A 57 -15.02 54.67 26.10
CA SER A 57 -14.96 56.11 25.74
C SER A 57 -16.34 56.71 25.51
N SER A 58 -16.78 57.36 26.56
CA SER A 58 -17.70 58.53 26.62
C SER A 58 -18.88 58.62 25.66
N SER A 59 -20.03 58.52 26.29
CA SER A 59 -21.36 59.04 26.01
C SER A 59 -21.41 60.33 25.18
N SER A 60 -21.37 60.30 23.85
CA SER A 60 -21.82 61.43 23.00
C SER A 60 -21.77 61.11 21.50
N SER A 61 -22.22 59.93 21.04
CA SER A 61 -22.20 59.66 19.59
C SER A 61 -23.27 58.66 19.18
N SER A 62 -24.51 58.82 19.60
CA SER A 62 -25.53 57.81 19.39
C SER A 62 -25.98 57.63 17.92
N ILE A 63 -25.89 58.65 17.09
CA ILE A 63 -26.37 58.63 15.70
C ILE A 63 -25.27 58.16 14.75
N LEU A 64 -24.03 58.63 14.94
CA LEU A 64 -22.88 58.24 14.13
C LEU A 64 -22.50 56.77 14.36
N LEU A 65 -22.53 56.29 15.61
CA LEU A 65 -22.33 54.89 15.96
C LEU A 65 -23.45 53.97 15.39
N GLN A 66 -24.71 54.43 15.43
CA GLN A 66 -25.83 53.69 14.82
C GLN A 66 -25.70 53.57 13.30
N THR A 67 -25.11 54.56 12.62
CA THR A 67 -24.87 54.51 11.19
C THR A 67 -23.71 53.62 10.82
N ALA A 68 -22.67 53.57 11.65
CA ALA A 68 -21.54 52.63 11.49
C ALA A 68 -21.88 51.17 11.83
N GLN A 69 -22.90 50.96 12.68
CA GLN A 69 -23.39 49.64 13.10
C GLN A 69 -24.47 49.04 12.19
N GLN A 70 -24.89 49.74 11.11
CA GLN A 70 -25.80 49.14 10.16
C GLN A 70 -25.04 48.04 9.39
N PRO A 71 -25.53 46.78 9.44
CA PRO A 71 -24.92 45.71 8.68
C PRO A 71 -24.96 46.07 7.17
N LEU A 72 -23.87 45.78 6.49
CA LEU A 72 -23.81 45.87 5.03
C LEU A 72 -25.03 45.13 4.44
N ASP A 73 -25.69 45.72 3.47
CA ASP A 73 -26.70 44.97 2.73
C ASP A 73 -26.05 43.81 1.96
N ALA A 74 -26.85 42.84 1.56
CA ALA A 74 -26.34 41.63 0.90
C ALA A 74 -25.50 41.95 -0.35
N GLN A 75 -25.85 42.96 -1.09
CA GLN A 75 -25.19 43.37 -2.33
C GLN A 75 -23.84 44.07 -2.04
N GLN A 76 -23.78 44.89 -0.99
CA GLN A 76 -22.56 45.56 -0.54
C GLN A 76 -21.58 44.54 0.07
N LEU A 77 -22.10 43.58 0.85
CA LEU A 77 -21.28 42.50 1.43
C LEU A 77 -20.67 41.61 0.34
N GLU A 78 -21.45 41.28 -0.67
CA GLU A 78 -20.95 40.50 -1.81
C GLU A 78 -19.87 41.25 -2.58
N ALA A 79 -20.07 42.56 -2.85
CA ALA A 79 -19.06 43.38 -3.52
C ALA A 79 -17.76 43.52 -2.70
N ALA A 80 -17.86 43.75 -1.39
CA ALA A 80 -16.71 43.80 -0.48
C ALA A 80 -15.98 42.44 -0.39
N THR A 81 -16.72 41.36 -0.31
CA THR A 81 -16.17 39.98 -0.32
C THR A 81 -15.43 39.68 -1.63
N GLN A 82 -16.01 40.05 -2.76
CA GLN A 82 -15.39 39.88 -4.06
C GLN A 82 -14.10 40.71 -4.23
N TYR A 83 -14.11 41.94 -3.67
CA TYR A 83 -12.90 42.78 -3.64
C TYR A 83 -11.77 42.09 -2.85
N LEU A 84 -12.07 41.60 -1.63
CA LEU A 84 -11.08 40.89 -0.81
C LEU A 84 -10.55 39.62 -1.46
N ARG A 85 -11.37 38.89 -2.18
CA ARG A 85 -10.95 37.68 -2.91
C ARG A 85 -10.03 37.98 -4.09
N THR A 86 -10.26 39.10 -4.80
CA THR A 86 -9.62 39.31 -6.12
C THR A 86 -8.52 40.37 -6.11
N GLN A 87 -8.56 41.33 -5.20
CA GLN A 87 -7.69 42.51 -5.20
C GLN A 87 -6.92 42.71 -3.89
N SER A 88 -7.31 42.03 -2.80
CA SER A 88 -6.68 42.16 -1.51
C SER A 88 -5.51 41.16 -1.32
N PRO A 89 -4.41 41.56 -0.68
CA PRO A 89 -3.33 40.68 -0.30
C PRO A 89 -3.63 39.85 0.96
N LEU A 90 -4.84 39.86 1.51
CA LEU A 90 -5.18 39.27 2.81
C LEU A 90 -4.79 37.79 2.89
N LEU A 91 -5.09 37.01 1.86
CA LEU A 91 -4.71 35.61 1.79
C LEU A 91 -3.20 35.39 1.87
N ASP A 92 -2.45 36.19 1.13
CA ASP A 92 -0.99 36.12 1.10
C ASP A 92 -0.40 36.58 2.46
N LEU A 93 -0.96 37.60 3.07
CA LEU A 93 -0.56 38.08 4.42
C LEU A 93 -0.77 36.99 5.47
N VAL A 94 -1.94 36.36 5.51
CA VAL A 94 -2.23 35.25 6.44
C VAL A 94 -1.31 34.06 6.17
N THR A 95 -1.09 33.74 4.92
CA THR A 95 -0.19 32.64 4.53
C THR A 95 1.24 32.86 5.02
N VAL A 96 1.78 34.03 4.79
CA VAL A 96 3.16 34.38 5.19
C VAL A 96 3.30 34.41 6.72
N GLN A 97 2.37 35.05 7.41
CA GLN A 97 2.41 35.15 8.87
C GLN A 97 2.22 33.78 9.53
N LEU A 98 1.24 32.98 9.08
CA LEU A 98 1.05 31.61 9.59
C LEU A 98 2.26 30.72 9.35
N THR A 99 2.90 30.84 8.18
CA THR A 99 4.14 30.12 7.89
C THR A 99 5.26 30.51 8.85
N GLN A 100 5.43 31.80 9.14
CA GLN A 100 6.45 32.27 10.07
C GLN A 100 6.23 31.75 11.49
N GLU A 101 4.99 31.79 11.98
CA GLU A 101 4.63 31.26 13.29
C GLU A 101 4.83 29.76 13.40
N LEU A 102 4.40 28.98 12.41
CA LEU A 102 4.62 27.53 12.37
C LEU A 102 6.11 27.16 12.37
N VAL A 103 6.93 27.88 11.62
CA VAL A 103 8.39 27.70 11.63
C VAL A 103 8.99 28.07 12.98
N ALA A 104 8.49 29.11 13.64
CA ALA A 104 8.94 29.50 14.98
C ALA A 104 8.59 28.44 16.03
N ILE A 105 7.36 27.92 16.02
CA ILE A 105 6.91 26.82 16.89
C ILE A 105 7.77 25.58 16.69
N TYR A 106 8.01 25.19 15.43
CA TYR A 106 8.85 24.05 15.10
C TYR A 106 10.28 24.20 15.65
N ARG A 107 10.92 25.34 15.41
CA ARG A 107 12.27 25.62 15.89
C ARG A 107 12.36 25.59 17.43
N GLN A 108 11.33 26.10 18.10
CA GLN A 108 11.25 26.07 19.57
C GLN A 108 11.19 24.63 20.08
N GLN A 109 10.30 23.80 19.53
CA GLN A 109 10.15 22.40 19.95
C GLN A 109 11.41 21.56 19.68
N VAL A 110 12.09 21.77 18.54
CA VAL A 110 13.38 21.11 18.25
C VAL A 110 14.45 21.53 19.26
N SER A 111 14.53 22.83 19.60
CA SER A 111 15.45 23.33 20.61
C SER A 111 15.20 22.74 21.99
N ASP A 112 13.93 22.63 22.38
CA ASP A 112 13.52 22.07 23.68
C ASP A 112 13.88 20.58 23.77
N GLN A 113 13.70 19.81 22.69
CA GLN A 113 14.15 18.41 22.64
C GLN A 113 15.66 18.25 22.70
N MET A 114 16.43 19.11 22.01
CA MET A 114 17.90 19.07 22.07
C MET A 114 18.42 19.44 23.47
N ASN A 115 17.82 20.41 24.15
CA ASN A 115 18.19 20.81 25.50
C ASN A 115 17.87 19.69 26.52
N TRP A 116 16.82 18.92 26.32
CA TRP A 116 16.47 17.79 27.18
C TRP A 116 17.42 16.59 26.98
N ALA A 117 17.84 16.29 25.74
CA ALA A 117 18.80 15.24 25.43
C ALA A 117 20.21 15.53 25.97
N GLY A 118 20.56 16.80 26.19
CA GLY A 118 21.85 17.22 26.75
C GLY A 118 21.97 17.13 28.27
N GLN A 119 20.87 16.90 29.01
CA GLN A 119 20.88 16.82 30.49
C GLN A 119 20.85 15.40 31.08
N GLY A 120 20.79 14.37 30.27
CA GLY A 120 20.77 12.95 30.70
C GLY A 120 22.11 12.27 30.51
N SER A 121 23.05 12.46 31.45
CA SER A 121 24.16 11.51 31.65
C SER A 121 23.74 10.46 32.67
N ASP A 122 23.89 9.23 32.27
CA ASP A 122 24.09 7.97 32.98
C ASP A 122 22.94 6.94 32.95
N ASP A 123 23.33 5.84 32.31
CA ASP A 123 23.03 4.43 32.67
C ASP A 123 21.59 3.93 32.54
N SER A 124 20.97 4.13 31.36
CA SER A 124 19.87 3.26 30.98
C SER A 124 19.82 3.04 29.46
N GLY A 125 20.05 1.77 29.04
CA GLY A 125 20.16 1.31 27.66
C GLY A 125 18.93 1.62 26.77
N LEU A 126 18.86 2.81 26.27
CA LEU A 126 17.97 3.21 25.19
C LEU A 126 18.71 3.09 23.85
N PRO A 127 18.06 2.70 22.75
CA PRO A 127 18.70 2.60 21.46
C PRO A 127 19.17 3.98 21.02
N TYR A 128 20.47 4.10 20.93
CA TYR A 128 21.23 5.22 20.45
C TYR A 128 20.83 5.53 19.01
N PHE A 129 20.17 6.65 18.78
CA PHE A 129 20.23 7.29 17.49
C PHE A 129 21.58 8.01 17.42
N GLU A 130 22.56 7.37 16.84
CA GLU A 130 23.79 8.01 16.46
C GLU A 130 23.45 9.10 15.43
N VAL A 131 23.36 10.34 15.89
CA VAL A 131 23.51 11.49 15.02
C VAL A 131 24.96 11.42 14.54
N VAL A 132 25.18 10.86 13.36
CA VAL A 132 26.45 10.93 12.68
C VAL A 132 26.75 12.40 12.46
N SER A 133 27.48 12.99 13.37
CA SER A 133 28.11 14.29 13.21
C SER A 133 29.30 14.13 12.26
N SER A 134 28.99 13.98 10.99
CA SER A 134 29.96 14.14 9.93
C SER A 134 29.85 15.55 9.37
N GLY A 135 30.78 16.44 9.80
CA GLY A 135 31.15 17.63 9.05
C GLY A 135 30.19 18.83 9.16
N GLU A 136 30.79 19.95 9.24
CA GLU A 136 30.38 21.35 9.44
C GLU A 136 29.17 21.89 8.62
N ASP A 137 28.30 21.09 8.03
CA ASP A 137 27.25 21.51 7.08
C ASP A 137 25.79 21.32 7.55
N SER A 138 25.54 20.84 8.77
CA SER A 138 24.17 20.50 9.23
C SER A 138 23.21 21.68 9.46
N PRO A 139 23.60 22.89 9.84
CA PRO A 139 22.64 23.99 10.03
C PRO A 139 22.19 24.65 8.73
N THR A 140 22.94 24.49 7.64
CA THR A 140 22.66 25.17 6.36
C THR A 140 21.60 24.44 5.54
N THR A 141 21.54 23.13 5.60
CA THR A 141 20.57 22.30 4.86
C THR A 141 19.15 22.42 5.43
N LEU A 142 19.01 22.57 6.74
CA LEU A 142 17.71 22.85 7.40
C LEU A 142 17.19 24.25 7.05
N LYS A 143 18.05 25.25 6.87
CA LYS A 143 17.64 26.61 6.45
C LYS A 143 17.09 26.65 5.04
N THR A 144 17.65 25.90 4.10
CA THR A 144 17.23 25.93 2.69
C THR A 144 15.87 25.28 2.44
N ASN A 145 15.44 24.35 3.28
CA ASN A 145 14.14 23.68 3.11
C ASN A 145 12.97 24.47 3.75
N LEU A 146 13.23 25.26 4.79
CA LEU A 146 12.20 26.07 5.47
C LEU A 146 11.86 27.38 4.74
N ASP A 147 12.72 27.84 3.85
CA ASP A 147 12.53 29.07 3.06
C ASP A 147 12.09 28.78 1.60
N SER A 148 11.61 27.58 1.32
CA SER A 148 11.27 27.16 -0.05
C SER A 148 9.90 27.70 -0.49
N GLU A 149 9.77 28.11 -1.77
CA GLU A 149 8.48 28.46 -2.41
C GLU A 149 7.43 27.35 -2.28
N ASN A 150 7.85 26.10 -2.16
CA ASN A 150 7.00 24.94 -1.93
C ASN A 150 6.29 24.98 -0.58
N LEU A 151 6.96 25.45 0.49
CA LEU A 151 6.37 25.58 1.81
C LEU A 151 5.24 26.61 1.80
N LEU A 152 5.49 27.79 1.24
CA LEU A 152 4.47 28.85 1.10
C LEU A 152 3.28 28.37 0.27
N SER A 153 3.51 27.65 -0.82
CA SER A 153 2.45 27.08 -1.67
C SER A 153 1.58 26.08 -0.91
N ARG A 154 2.16 25.22 -0.08
CA ARG A 154 1.41 24.26 0.77
C ARG A 154 0.54 24.96 1.80
N ILE A 155 1.14 25.88 2.55
CA ILE A 155 0.40 26.63 3.58
C ILE A 155 -0.68 27.47 2.91
N LYS A 156 -0.42 28.06 1.74
CA LYS A 156 -1.42 28.80 0.97
C LYS A 156 -2.64 27.94 0.64
N SER A 157 -2.44 26.73 0.13
CA SER A 157 -3.55 25.82 -0.17
C SER A 157 -4.36 25.43 1.09
N LEU A 158 -3.70 25.33 2.24
CA LEU A 158 -4.38 25.07 3.50
C LEU A 158 -5.22 26.27 3.93
N VAL A 159 -4.66 27.47 3.86
CA VAL A 159 -5.35 28.74 4.20
C VAL A 159 -6.52 28.99 3.24
N GLU A 160 -6.36 28.76 1.92
CA GLU A 160 -7.44 28.84 0.94
C GLU A 160 -8.63 27.94 1.31
N ASN A 161 -8.34 26.69 1.69
CA ASN A 161 -9.37 25.77 2.14
C ASN A 161 -10.10 26.23 3.40
N LEU A 162 -9.38 26.85 4.36
CA LEU A 162 -9.98 27.42 5.56
C LEU A 162 -10.88 28.61 5.22
N PHE A 163 -10.42 29.51 4.36
CA PHE A 163 -11.18 30.69 3.92
C PHE A 163 -12.50 30.33 3.24
N GLU A 164 -12.49 29.25 2.39
CA GLU A 164 -13.71 28.82 1.69
C GLU A 164 -14.69 28.09 2.62
N LYS A 165 -14.19 27.26 3.54
CA LYS A 165 -15.06 26.43 4.40
C LYS A 165 -15.73 27.22 5.53
N HIS A 166 -15.11 28.30 6.02
CA HIS A 166 -15.53 28.98 7.26
C HIS A 166 -16.09 30.37 7.03
N CYS A 167 -16.49 30.75 5.83
CA CYS A 167 -17.00 32.09 5.50
C CYS A 167 -16.06 33.21 5.97
N ILE A 168 -14.74 32.93 6.00
CA ILE A 168 -13.74 33.89 6.50
C ILE A 168 -13.74 35.15 5.63
N TRP A 169 -13.91 35.02 4.34
CA TRP A 169 -14.02 36.14 3.41
C TRP A 169 -15.16 37.10 3.76
N GLU A 170 -16.34 36.58 4.09
CA GLU A 170 -17.49 37.39 4.46
C GLU A 170 -17.30 38.07 5.80
N ASN A 171 -16.70 37.37 6.78
CA ASN A 171 -16.41 37.92 8.09
C ASN A 171 -15.32 38.99 8.00
N ALA A 172 -14.26 38.78 7.23
CA ALA A 172 -13.23 39.77 6.94
C ALA A 172 -13.83 41.01 6.27
N ALA A 173 -14.71 40.82 5.28
CA ALA A 173 -15.38 41.93 4.61
C ALA A 173 -16.21 42.78 5.58
N LYS A 174 -16.99 42.15 6.48
CA LYS A 174 -17.77 42.85 7.48
C LYS A 174 -16.90 43.68 8.44
N GLU A 175 -15.85 43.08 8.96
CA GLU A 175 -14.98 43.69 9.96
C GLU A 175 -14.11 44.80 9.36
N ILE A 176 -13.44 44.56 8.26
CA ILE A 176 -12.60 45.56 7.58
C ILE A 176 -13.46 46.74 7.13
N TRP A 177 -14.65 46.45 6.57
CA TRP A 177 -15.54 47.51 6.10
C TRP A 177 -16.12 48.34 7.24
N SER A 178 -16.55 47.74 8.34
CA SER A 178 -17.02 48.44 9.53
C SER A 178 -15.96 49.38 10.11
N ASN A 179 -14.72 48.88 10.24
CA ASN A 179 -13.59 49.67 10.72
C ASN A 179 -13.20 50.80 9.73
N LEU A 180 -13.35 50.57 8.45
CA LEU A 180 -13.11 51.58 7.41
C LEU A 180 -14.14 52.71 7.48
N ILE A 181 -15.42 52.37 7.68
CA ILE A 181 -16.50 53.34 7.86
C ILE A 181 -16.25 54.21 9.08
N VAL A 182 -15.91 53.63 10.24
CA VAL A 182 -15.58 54.35 11.47
C VAL A 182 -14.43 55.34 11.24
N TRP A 183 -13.36 54.90 10.59
CA TRP A 183 -12.24 55.76 10.26
C TRP A 183 -12.64 56.90 9.30
N ALA A 184 -13.42 56.60 8.27
CA ALA A 184 -13.88 57.60 7.32
C ALA A 184 -14.77 58.68 7.99
N LEU A 185 -15.63 58.23 8.92
CA LEU A 185 -16.45 59.17 9.73
C LEU A 185 -15.59 60.08 10.60
N GLU A 186 -14.56 59.55 11.25
CA GLU A 186 -13.62 60.34 12.06
C GLU A 186 -12.83 61.35 11.23
N ASP A 187 -12.50 60.98 10.00
CA ASP A 187 -11.75 61.84 9.09
C ASP A 187 -12.65 62.95 8.51
N LEU A 188 -13.87 62.62 8.13
CA LEU A 188 -14.89 63.57 7.72
C LEU A 188 -15.25 64.52 8.87
N LYS A 189 -15.28 64.06 10.14
CA LYS A 189 -15.47 64.88 11.32
C LYS A 189 -14.35 65.89 11.51
N ARG A 190 -13.12 65.52 11.22
CA ARG A 190 -11.95 66.42 11.25
C ARG A 190 -12.02 67.47 10.14
N GLU A 191 -12.41 67.06 8.93
CA GLU A 191 -12.54 67.97 7.77
C GLU A 191 -13.70 68.97 7.95
N ALA A 192 -14.80 68.51 8.56
CA ALA A 192 -15.97 69.34 8.81
C ALA A 192 -15.83 70.38 9.97
N GLY A 193 -14.71 70.33 10.71
CA GLY A 193 -14.43 71.29 11.83
C GLY A 193 -15.09 70.94 13.14
N GLY A 194 -15.62 69.69 13.31
CA GLY A 194 -16.14 69.19 14.57
C GLY A 194 -17.43 68.38 14.47
N GLU A 195 -17.86 67.83 15.62
CA GLU A 195 -19.00 66.93 15.73
C GLU A 195 -20.35 67.59 15.45
N THR A 196 -20.49 68.81 15.87
CA THR A 196 -21.71 69.59 15.71
C THR A 196 -22.06 69.93 14.25
N THR A 197 -21.10 69.97 13.38
CA THR A 197 -21.32 70.19 11.91
C THR A 197 -21.77 68.95 11.19
N LEU A 198 -21.34 67.77 11.64
CA LEU A 198 -21.80 66.48 11.07
C LEU A 198 -23.24 66.15 11.48
N GLU A 199 -23.61 66.47 12.72
CA GLU A 199 -24.97 66.30 13.25
C GLU A 199 -26.00 67.19 12.53
N ALA A 200 -25.55 68.25 11.91
CA ALA A 200 -26.40 69.14 11.13
C ALA A 200 -26.73 68.60 9.74
N TRP A 201 -26.04 67.56 9.27
CA TRP A 201 -26.32 66.93 8.01
C TRP A 201 -27.49 65.95 8.09
N SER A 202 -28.31 65.92 7.02
CA SER A 202 -29.32 64.87 6.93
C SER A 202 -28.62 63.50 6.78
N ARG A 203 -29.28 62.47 7.23
CA ARG A 203 -28.78 61.08 7.13
C ARG A 203 -28.37 60.72 5.70
N ASP A 204 -29.17 61.12 4.71
CA ASP A 204 -28.91 60.85 3.30
C ASP A 204 -27.68 61.64 2.76
N ALA A 205 -27.49 62.87 3.24
CA ALA A 205 -26.32 63.68 2.88
C ALA A 205 -25.03 63.12 3.49
N LEU A 206 -25.11 62.57 4.70
CA LEU A 206 -23.98 61.90 5.36
C LEU A 206 -23.63 60.60 4.62
N HIS A 207 -24.62 59.79 4.28
CA HIS A 207 -24.41 58.61 3.50
C HIS A 207 -23.79 58.86 2.13
N GLN A 208 -24.28 59.87 1.43
CA GLN A 208 -23.73 60.26 0.13
C GLN A 208 -22.27 60.72 0.25
N LYS A 209 -21.95 61.58 1.23
CA LYS A 209 -20.57 62.03 1.43
C LYS A 209 -19.62 60.92 1.88
N LEU A 210 -20.09 60.00 2.69
CA LEU A 210 -19.34 58.82 3.09
C LEU A 210 -19.07 57.89 1.87
N TYR A 211 -20.09 57.75 1.04
CA TYR A 211 -19.97 57.00 -0.21
C TYR A 211 -18.96 57.66 -1.12
N ASP A 212 -19.09 58.96 -1.40
CA ASP A 212 -18.17 59.70 -2.22
C ASP A 212 -16.73 59.62 -1.71
N TYR A 213 -16.53 59.73 -0.39
CA TYR A 213 -15.21 59.61 0.26
C TYR A 213 -14.58 58.25 0.14
N LEU A 214 -15.37 57.20 0.32
CA LEU A 214 -14.87 55.80 0.25
C LEU A 214 -14.66 55.31 -1.17
N PHE A 215 -15.50 55.78 -2.11
CA PHE A 215 -15.46 55.36 -3.50
C PHE A 215 -14.83 56.37 -4.44
N GLU A 216 -14.28 57.46 -3.91
CA GLU A 216 -13.45 58.36 -4.71
C GLU A 216 -12.29 57.53 -5.33
N GLN A 217 -12.47 57.21 -6.61
CA GLN A 217 -11.61 56.28 -7.35
C GLN A 217 -10.19 56.84 -7.39
N ASN A 218 -9.34 56.49 -6.46
CA ASN A 218 -7.92 56.74 -6.33
C ASN A 218 -7.45 57.43 -5.05
N SER A 219 -8.25 57.52 -3.99
CA SER A 219 -7.75 58.01 -2.73
C SER A 219 -6.65 57.07 -2.20
N ILE A 220 -5.40 57.54 -2.28
CA ILE A 220 -4.22 56.82 -1.72
C ILE A 220 -4.41 56.63 -0.21
N ALA A 221 -5.11 57.50 0.45
CA ALA A 221 -5.39 57.44 1.89
C ALA A 221 -6.31 56.26 2.23
N VAL A 222 -7.39 56.08 1.48
CA VAL A 222 -8.33 54.96 1.65
C VAL A 222 -7.62 53.64 1.38
N LYS A 223 -6.87 53.52 0.28
CA LYS A 223 -6.10 52.29 -0.04
C LYS A 223 -5.09 51.94 1.07
N ARG A 224 -4.36 52.93 1.60
CA ARG A 224 -3.43 52.71 2.72
C ARG A 224 -4.16 52.26 3.99
N LYS A 225 -5.36 52.82 4.23
CA LYS A 225 -6.14 52.42 5.40
C LYS A 225 -6.68 51.02 5.30
N ILE A 226 -7.21 50.61 4.12
CA ILE A 226 -7.64 49.26 3.86
C ILE A 226 -6.46 48.30 4.09
N HIS A 227 -5.30 48.56 3.52
CA HIS A 227 -4.12 47.72 3.69
C HIS A 227 -3.70 47.53 5.14
N ARG A 228 -3.75 48.59 5.96
CA ARG A 228 -3.48 48.50 7.42
C ARG A 228 -4.53 47.68 8.16
N LEU A 229 -5.79 47.79 7.78
CA LEU A 229 -6.86 46.98 8.35
C LEU A 229 -6.70 45.49 7.94
N GLU A 230 -6.30 45.20 6.72
CA GLU A 230 -5.98 43.87 6.26
C GLU A 230 -4.79 43.26 7.02
N GLU A 231 -3.72 44.04 7.26
CA GLU A 231 -2.58 43.61 8.08
C GLU A 231 -3.01 43.31 9.53
N PHE A 232 -3.80 44.19 10.15
CA PHE A 232 -4.29 43.97 11.51
C PHE A 232 -5.22 42.76 11.60
N TYR A 233 -6.14 42.62 10.67
CA TYR A 233 -7.05 41.48 10.60
C TYR A 233 -6.31 40.16 10.35
N SER A 234 -5.28 40.18 9.49
CA SER A 234 -4.47 38.99 9.24
C SER A 234 -3.76 38.49 10.51
N GLN A 235 -3.23 39.39 11.35
CA GLN A 235 -2.60 39.03 12.62
C GLN A 235 -3.61 38.38 13.60
N THR A 236 -4.80 39.00 13.71
CA THR A 236 -5.88 38.47 14.55
C THR A 236 -6.30 37.09 14.10
N LEU A 237 -6.47 36.88 12.76
CA LEU A 237 -6.88 35.63 12.18
C LEU A 237 -5.81 34.53 12.36
N VAL A 238 -4.54 34.87 12.18
CA VAL A 238 -3.44 33.89 12.41
C VAL A 238 -3.41 33.48 13.88
N SER A 239 -3.53 34.43 14.83
CA SER A 239 -3.58 34.09 16.26
C SER A 239 -4.75 33.18 16.60
N GLN A 240 -5.90 33.40 15.97
CA GLN A 240 -7.10 32.58 16.11
C GLN A 240 -6.90 31.18 15.53
N ILE A 241 -6.34 31.04 14.31
CA ILE A 241 -6.02 29.77 13.71
C ILE A 241 -5.04 28.99 14.59
N LEU A 242 -3.99 29.61 15.11
CA LEU A 242 -3.03 28.96 16.01
C LEU A 242 -3.68 28.43 17.28
N HIS A 243 -4.60 29.21 17.86
CA HIS A 243 -5.33 28.84 19.07
C HIS A 243 -6.35 27.72 18.81
N ASP A 244 -7.19 27.87 17.77
CA ASP A 244 -8.30 26.96 17.51
C ASP A 244 -7.84 25.59 17.04
N LEU A 245 -6.72 25.54 16.33
CA LEU A 245 -6.07 24.29 15.93
C LEU A 245 -5.05 23.77 16.95
N ASP A 246 -4.86 24.46 18.08
CA ASP A 246 -3.88 24.11 19.14
C ASP A 246 -2.47 23.82 18.58
N LEU A 247 -2.06 24.55 17.53
CA LEU A 247 -0.81 24.30 16.80
C LEU A 247 0.46 24.37 17.66
N PRO A 248 0.56 25.20 18.72
CA PRO A 248 1.71 25.20 19.63
C PRO A 248 1.94 23.87 20.35
N ASN A 249 0.88 23.07 20.57
CA ASN A 249 0.93 21.78 21.24
C ASN A 249 0.98 20.58 20.28
N TYR A 250 1.10 20.84 18.98
CA TYR A 250 1.22 19.75 18.00
C TYR A 250 2.50 18.95 18.23
N PRO A 251 2.44 17.58 18.08
CA PRO A 251 3.64 16.76 18.10
C PRO A 251 4.62 17.21 17.01
N LEU A 252 5.93 17.14 17.29
CA LEU A 252 6.98 17.55 16.34
C LEU A 252 6.81 16.89 14.96
N ILE A 253 6.50 15.59 14.93
CA ILE A 253 6.25 14.82 13.69
C ILE A 253 5.08 15.42 12.87
N ALA A 254 4.02 15.87 13.54
CA ALA A 254 2.87 16.47 12.86
C ALA A 254 3.22 17.86 12.29
N LEU A 255 4.04 18.64 13.00
CA LEU A 255 4.59 19.91 12.50
C LEU A 255 5.52 19.69 11.31
N GLU A 256 6.38 18.66 11.36
CA GLU A 256 7.26 18.29 10.24
C GLU A 256 6.45 17.90 9.00
N GLN A 257 5.37 17.13 9.18
CA GLN A 257 4.46 16.80 8.09
C GLN A 257 3.76 18.03 7.52
N LEU A 258 3.27 18.92 8.38
CA LEU A 258 2.61 20.18 7.99
C LEU A 258 3.58 21.08 7.19
N LEU A 259 4.82 21.18 7.65
CA LEU A 259 5.88 21.99 7.05
C LEU A 259 6.52 21.30 5.81
N GLY A 260 6.24 20.01 5.56
CA GLY A 260 6.84 19.29 4.43
C GLY A 260 8.33 19.01 4.58
N LEU A 261 8.83 18.92 5.82
CA LEU A 261 10.25 18.74 6.13
C LEU A 261 10.71 17.28 5.99
N HIS A 262 9.79 16.34 5.89
CA HIS A 262 10.14 14.99 5.46
C HIS A 262 10.56 15.05 4.00
N SER A 263 11.79 14.64 3.75
CA SER A 263 12.48 14.69 2.44
C SER A 263 11.56 14.35 1.27
N ASN A 264 11.68 15.10 0.18
CA ASN A 264 10.91 15.09 -1.05
C ASN A 264 10.75 13.74 -1.81
N GLU A 265 11.00 12.60 -1.17
CA GLU A 265 10.65 11.29 -1.71
C GLU A 265 9.28 10.77 -1.22
N ILE A 266 8.59 11.48 -0.30
CA ILE A 266 7.28 11.10 0.26
C ILE A 266 6.22 12.20 -0.01
N GLU A 267 6.42 13.04 -0.99
CA GLU A 267 5.32 13.83 -1.53
C GLU A 267 4.52 13.01 -2.52
N LYS A 268 3.65 12.18 -1.99
CA LYS A 268 2.34 11.91 -2.59
C LYS A 268 1.51 11.18 -1.56
N THR A 269 0.47 11.86 -1.09
CA THR A 269 -0.71 11.24 -0.48
C THR A 269 -0.43 10.49 0.82
N SER A 270 -1.36 10.49 1.78
CA SER A 270 -1.58 9.33 2.66
C SER A 270 -1.11 8.11 1.89
N PRO A 271 -0.13 7.29 2.39
CA PRO A 271 0.51 6.31 1.55
C PRO A 271 -0.58 5.62 0.76
N SER A 272 -0.53 5.78 -0.59
CA SER A 272 -1.54 5.20 -1.46
C SER A 272 -1.46 3.73 -1.18
N THR A 273 -2.26 3.31 -0.22
CA THR A 273 -2.26 1.92 0.21
C THR A 273 -2.88 1.13 -0.92
N GLU A 274 -2.19 0.09 -1.30
CA GLU A 274 -2.66 -0.82 -2.32
C GLU A 274 -4.05 -1.37 -1.95
N VAL A 275 -4.91 -1.43 -2.94
CA VAL A 275 -6.24 -2.03 -2.78
C VAL A 275 -6.08 -3.52 -2.48
N ARG A 276 -6.83 -4.04 -1.51
CA ARG A 276 -6.83 -5.45 -1.12
C ARG A 276 -6.96 -6.37 -2.35
N LEU A 277 -6.24 -7.47 -2.33
CA LEU A 277 -6.24 -8.46 -3.41
C LEU A 277 -7.64 -9.03 -3.66
N SER A 278 -8.33 -9.40 -2.57
CA SER A 278 -9.66 -10.01 -2.59
C SER A 278 -10.79 -9.06 -3.04
N GLN A 279 -10.55 -7.75 -3.09
CA GLN A 279 -11.51 -6.79 -3.65
C GLN A 279 -11.44 -6.72 -5.18
N VAL A 280 -10.34 -7.17 -5.77
CA VAL A 280 -10.10 -7.06 -7.22
C VAL A 280 -10.44 -8.34 -7.95
N ASP A 281 -10.01 -9.50 -7.40
CA ASP A 281 -10.20 -10.82 -8.03
C ASP A 281 -10.20 -11.92 -6.95
N THR A 282 -10.61 -13.11 -7.31
CA THR A 282 -10.51 -14.32 -6.49
C THR A 282 -9.15 -15.01 -6.60
N ILE A 283 -8.38 -14.64 -7.62
CA ILE A 283 -7.03 -15.15 -7.86
C ILE A 283 -6.05 -13.99 -8.06
N ALA A 284 -4.80 -14.18 -7.64
CA ALA A 284 -3.73 -13.23 -7.86
C ALA A 284 -2.57 -13.86 -8.63
N ALA A 285 -1.95 -13.08 -9.54
CA ALA A 285 -0.68 -13.48 -10.13
C ALA A 285 0.42 -13.42 -9.06
N ILE A 286 1.25 -14.44 -8.97
CA ILE A 286 2.41 -14.50 -8.07
C ILE A 286 3.65 -15.00 -8.81
N PRO A 287 4.87 -14.56 -8.43
CA PRO A 287 6.08 -15.20 -8.93
C PRO A 287 6.14 -16.64 -8.43
N THR A 288 6.51 -17.55 -9.33
CA THR A 288 6.73 -18.98 -9.03
C THR A 288 8.18 -19.39 -9.34
N GLY A 289 9.05 -18.40 -9.46
CA GLY A 289 10.48 -18.62 -9.64
C GLY A 289 11.13 -19.21 -8.38
N LEU A 290 12.31 -19.74 -8.56
CA LEU A 290 13.02 -20.45 -7.51
C LEU A 290 13.32 -19.61 -6.26
N PRO A 291 13.55 -18.30 -6.31
CA PRO A 291 13.68 -17.51 -5.08
C PRO A 291 12.45 -17.61 -4.18
N ILE A 292 11.24 -17.59 -4.74
CA ILE A 292 10.00 -17.78 -3.97
C ILE A 292 9.89 -19.22 -3.46
N VAL A 293 10.15 -20.21 -4.30
CA VAL A 293 10.06 -21.63 -3.91
C VAL A 293 11.05 -21.96 -2.78
N SER A 294 12.29 -21.50 -2.90
CA SER A 294 13.33 -21.75 -1.91
C SER A 294 13.08 -20.98 -0.60
N SER A 295 12.59 -19.74 -0.68
CA SER A 295 12.27 -18.95 0.53
C SER A 295 11.08 -19.54 1.29
N ILE A 296 10.06 -20.07 0.59
CA ILE A 296 8.96 -20.81 1.23
C ILE A 296 9.48 -22.09 1.90
N SER A 297 10.39 -22.82 1.24
CA SER A 297 11.03 -24.00 1.84
C SER A 297 11.83 -23.61 3.09
N ALA A 298 12.58 -22.52 3.06
CA ALA A 298 13.34 -22.01 4.19
C ALA A 298 12.44 -21.61 5.40
N GLN A 299 11.23 -21.12 5.11
CA GLN A 299 10.26 -20.72 6.14
C GLN A 299 9.47 -21.91 6.70
N LEU A 300 9.20 -22.96 5.91
CA LEU A 300 8.41 -24.11 6.36
C LEU A 300 9.24 -25.30 6.87
N GLN A 301 10.53 -25.31 6.60
CA GLN A 301 11.48 -26.37 6.98
C GLN A 301 12.58 -25.76 7.85
N THR A 302 12.15 -25.15 8.99
CA THR A 302 13.06 -24.44 9.89
C THR A 302 14.12 -25.37 10.48
N GLU A 303 13.86 -26.67 10.58
CA GLU A 303 14.79 -27.69 11.01
C GLU A 303 15.97 -27.94 10.04
N LEU A 304 15.90 -27.45 8.80
CA LEU A 304 16.99 -27.58 7.83
C LEU A 304 17.98 -26.40 7.87
N TRP A 305 17.67 -25.35 8.64
CA TRP A 305 18.64 -24.31 8.91
C TRP A 305 19.77 -24.83 9.78
N LYS A 306 20.97 -24.40 9.52
CA LYS A 306 22.17 -24.82 10.26
C LYS A 306 23.25 -23.76 10.21
N PRO A 307 24.15 -23.71 11.19
CA PRO A 307 25.35 -22.89 11.11
C PRO A 307 26.29 -23.42 10.01
N ASP A 308 26.94 -22.53 9.27
CA ASP A 308 28.06 -22.88 8.39
C ASP A 308 29.36 -23.02 9.17
N SER A 309 30.49 -23.18 8.46
CA SER A 309 31.82 -23.30 9.04
C SER A 309 32.27 -22.05 9.83
N THR A 310 31.62 -20.91 9.60
CA THR A 310 31.88 -19.63 10.29
C THR A 310 30.86 -19.33 11.38
N GLY A 311 29.91 -20.23 11.64
CA GLY A 311 28.83 -20.05 12.62
C GLY A 311 27.64 -19.24 12.13
N ILE A 312 27.61 -18.86 10.84
CA ILE A 312 26.52 -18.09 10.25
C ILE A 312 25.34 -19.02 9.93
N ALA A 313 24.13 -18.61 10.31
CA ALA A 313 22.91 -19.33 9.97
C ALA A 313 22.64 -19.31 8.47
N HIS A 314 22.53 -20.48 7.86
CA HIS A 314 22.24 -20.58 6.44
C HIS A 314 21.26 -21.75 6.14
N PHE A 315 20.48 -21.58 5.08
CA PHE A 315 19.63 -22.59 4.46
C PHE A 315 20.00 -22.69 2.98
N ARG A 316 20.22 -23.90 2.46
CA ARG A 316 20.59 -24.09 1.07
C ARG A 316 19.58 -24.98 0.33
N TYR A 317 19.12 -24.49 -0.81
CA TYR A 317 18.20 -25.17 -1.71
C TYR A 317 18.91 -25.55 -3.01
N TYR A 318 18.94 -26.83 -3.34
CA TYR A 318 19.57 -27.36 -4.56
C TYR A 318 18.56 -27.66 -5.64
N SER A 319 18.97 -27.44 -6.90
CA SER A 319 18.22 -27.95 -8.04
C SER A 319 18.28 -29.48 -8.08
N LYS A 320 17.12 -30.12 -8.27
CA LYS A 320 17.04 -31.61 -8.43
C LYS A 320 17.80 -32.11 -9.64
N ASN A 321 17.92 -31.31 -10.70
CA ASN A 321 18.49 -31.72 -11.99
C ASN A 321 19.92 -31.24 -12.22
N ASN A 322 20.40 -30.26 -11.48
CA ASN A 322 21.73 -29.70 -11.64
C ASN A 322 22.23 -29.16 -10.29
N GLN A 323 23.12 -29.87 -9.65
CA GLN A 323 23.66 -29.48 -8.34
C GLN A 323 24.50 -28.21 -8.36
N SER A 324 24.96 -27.77 -9.56
CA SER A 324 25.64 -26.46 -9.69
C SER A 324 24.68 -25.27 -9.56
N ASN A 325 23.40 -25.52 -9.68
CA ASN A 325 22.36 -24.51 -9.47
C ASN A 325 21.80 -24.63 -8.05
N PHE A 326 21.96 -23.58 -7.25
CA PHE A 326 21.50 -23.55 -5.88
C PHE A 326 21.09 -22.14 -5.48
N LEU A 327 20.27 -22.07 -4.43
CA LEU A 327 19.97 -20.83 -3.73
C LEU A 327 20.37 -20.98 -2.26
N GLU A 328 20.87 -19.90 -1.68
CA GLU A 328 21.23 -19.80 -0.27
C GLU A 328 20.40 -18.69 0.38
N HIS A 329 19.91 -18.98 1.56
CA HIS A 329 19.25 -18.01 2.40
C HIS A 329 20.07 -17.80 3.67
N TYR A 330 20.09 -16.55 4.12
CA TYR A 330 20.76 -16.12 5.34
C TYR A 330 19.81 -15.23 6.13
N ILE A 331 20.11 -14.99 7.38
CA ILE A 331 19.39 -14.07 8.25
C ILE A 331 20.23 -12.84 8.52
N THR A 332 19.59 -11.68 8.50
CA THR A 332 20.21 -10.38 8.79
C THR A 332 19.37 -9.60 9.79
N SER A 333 19.92 -8.51 10.33
CA SER A 333 19.16 -7.51 11.08
C SER A 333 18.52 -6.47 10.15
N PRO A 334 17.40 -5.81 10.55
CA PRO A 334 16.86 -4.68 9.82
C PRO A 334 17.89 -3.56 9.71
N GLY A 335 17.93 -2.91 8.53
CA GLY A 335 18.86 -1.82 8.28
C GLY A 335 20.30 -2.24 7.95
N ASP A 336 20.65 -3.52 8.14
CA ASP A 336 21.97 -4.07 7.86
C ASP A 336 21.91 -5.13 6.74
N ILE A 337 23.04 -5.42 6.12
CA ILE A 337 23.25 -6.52 5.17
C ILE A 337 24.20 -7.59 5.75
N GLY A 338 24.72 -7.38 6.94
CA GLY A 338 25.55 -8.33 7.67
C GLY A 338 24.75 -9.58 8.04
N THR A 339 25.30 -10.78 7.81
CA THR A 339 24.67 -12.04 8.17
C THR A 339 24.82 -12.30 9.67
N LEU A 340 23.75 -12.78 10.30
CA LEU A 340 23.71 -13.03 11.74
C LEU A 340 24.33 -14.41 12.09
N PRO A 341 25.04 -14.51 13.24
CA PRO A 341 25.43 -15.78 13.81
C PRO A 341 24.19 -16.58 14.23
N TRP A 342 24.39 -17.91 14.39
CA TRP A 342 23.29 -18.85 14.64
C TRP A 342 22.38 -18.42 15.81
N GLU A 343 22.97 -18.06 16.95
CA GLU A 343 22.24 -17.76 18.19
C GLU A 343 21.31 -16.55 18.04
N ALA A 344 21.73 -15.54 17.27
CA ALA A 344 20.91 -14.36 16.99
C ALA A 344 19.87 -14.68 15.91
N ALA A 345 20.22 -15.45 14.90
CA ALA A 345 19.35 -15.81 13.79
C ALA A 345 18.21 -16.75 14.22
N GLU A 346 18.45 -17.63 15.17
CA GLU A 346 17.48 -18.62 15.64
C GLU A 346 16.18 -17.98 16.14
N GLN A 347 16.27 -16.84 16.80
CA GLN A 347 15.07 -16.10 17.26
C GLN A 347 14.20 -15.63 16.10
N ILE A 348 14.81 -15.28 14.96
CA ILE A 348 14.09 -14.87 13.75
C ILE A 348 13.56 -16.09 13.01
N ILE A 349 14.37 -17.16 12.90
CA ILE A 349 13.98 -18.43 12.27
C ILE A 349 12.76 -19.04 12.97
N ASN A 350 12.68 -18.94 14.28
CA ASN A 350 11.55 -19.43 15.07
C ASN A 350 10.23 -18.65 14.81
N LYS A 351 10.29 -17.48 14.17
CA LYS A 351 9.10 -16.75 13.71
C LYS A 351 8.61 -17.19 12.32
N PHE A 352 9.41 -17.95 11.60
CA PHE A 352 9.00 -18.47 10.30
C PHE A 352 7.93 -19.55 10.43
N GLY A 353 7.08 -19.64 9.42
CA GLY A 353 6.01 -20.60 9.35
C GLY A 353 4.95 -20.23 8.31
N PHE A 354 3.77 -20.75 8.43
CA PHE A 354 2.71 -20.52 7.45
C PHE A 354 2.28 -19.06 7.37
N ASN A 355 2.27 -18.34 8.48
CA ASN A 355 1.86 -16.93 8.48
C ASN A 355 2.85 -16.06 7.72
N THR A 356 4.17 -16.32 7.85
CA THR A 356 5.18 -15.62 7.04
C THR A 356 5.05 -15.98 5.56
N VAL A 357 4.77 -17.23 5.21
CA VAL A 357 4.53 -17.66 3.83
C VAL A 357 3.29 -16.99 3.23
N LYS A 358 2.19 -16.90 3.98
CA LYS A 358 0.98 -16.22 3.53
C LYS A 358 1.22 -14.74 3.29
N LEU A 359 1.91 -14.06 4.21
CA LEU A 359 2.29 -12.65 4.03
C LEU A 359 3.23 -12.47 2.84
N GLN A 360 4.18 -13.40 2.65
CA GLN A 360 5.04 -13.39 1.46
C GLN A 360 4.23 -13.52 0.16
N PHE A 361 3.16 -14.33 0.12
CA PHE A 361 2.29 -14.40 -1.04
C PHE A 361 1.54 -13.08 -1.29
N ILE A 362 1.11 -12.39 -0.23
CA ILE A 362 0.50 -11.05 -0.36
C ILE A 362 1.51 -10.08 -0.97
N PHE A 363 2.74 -10.01 -0.44
CA PHE A 363 3.81 -9.19 -1.01
C PHE A 363 4.10 -9.54 -2.47
N ALA A 364 4.18 -10.83 -2.77
CA ALA A 364 4.45 -11.34 -4.10
C ALA A 364 3.34 -10.98 -5.10
N ALA A 365 2.09 -11.03 -4.68
CA ALA A 365 0.96 -10.65 -5.52
C ALA A 365 0.93 -9.14 -5.82
N HIS A 366 1.24 -8.30 -4.83
CA HIS A 366 1.36 -6.85 -5.05
C HIS A 366 2.57 -6.51 -5.91
N ALA A 367 3.71 -7.19 -5.73
CA ALA A 367 4.88 -7.04 -6.59
C ALA A 367 4.58 -7.37 -8.06
N MET A 368 3.72 -8.37 -8.33
CA MET A 368 3.29 -8.73 -9.69
C MET A 368 2.43 -7.65 -10.37
N ARG A 369 1.80 -6.78 -9.62
CA ARG A 369 1.02 -5.63 -10.15
C ARG A 369 1.92 -4.48 -10.61
N GLN A 370 3.17 -4.47 -10.14
CA GLN A 370 4.13 -3.42 -10.49
C GLN A 370 4.75 -3.69 -11.86
N GLY A 371 4.93 -2.66 -12.67
CA GLY A 371 5.56 -2.77 -14.00
C GLY A 371 7.03 -3.18 -13.94
N LYS A 372 7.75 -2.67 -12.94
CA LYS A 372 9.16 -2.97 -12.63
C LYS A 372 9.30 -3.23 -11.13
N PRO A 373 9.05 -4.46 -10.66
CA PRO A 373 9.06 -4.77 -9.23
C PRO A 373 10.35 -4.37 -8.50
N TRP A 374 11.53 -4.48 -9.15
CA TRP A 374 12.83 -4.16 -8.57
C TRP A 374 13.08 -2.64 -8.38
N GLU A 375 12.24 -1.77 -8.99
CA GLU A 375 12.32 -0.31 -8.85
C GLU A 375 11.14 0.26 -8.05
N SER A 376 10.09 -0.53 -7.83
CA SER A 376 8.83 -0.05 -7.28
C SER A 376 8.71 -0.37 -5.79
N THR A 377 8.05 0.52 -5.06
CA THR A 377 7.60 0.30 -3.67
C THR A 377 6.08 0.35 -3.61
N PHE A 378 5.51 -0.36 -2.65
CA PHE A 378 4.08 -0.31 -2.37
C PHE A 378 3.85 -0.40 -0.87
N THR A 379 2.76 0.19 -0.38
CA THR A 379 2.42 0.21 1.04
C THR A 379 1.11 -0.52 1.29
N LEU A 380 1.09 -1.35 2.32
CA LEU A 380 -0.05 -2.14 2.78
C LEU A 380 -0.44 -1.73 4.19
N LYS A 381 -1.74 -1.78 4.51
CA LYS A 381 -2.25 -1.64 5.88
C LYS A 381 -2.33 -2.98 6.57
N ALA A 382 -1.93 -3.05 7.82
CA ALA A 382 -2.08 -4.28 8.61
C ALA A 382 -3.55 -4.69 8.75
N SER A 383 -4.48 -3.74 8.86
CA SER A 383 -5.92 -4.04 8.88
C SER A 383 -6.40 -4.76 7.60
N ASP A 384 -5.86 -4.39 6.43
CA ASP A 384 -6.17 -5.04 5.16
C ASP A 384 -5.56 -6.45 5.09
N ILE A 385 -4.32 -6.61 5.55
CA ILE A 385 -3.64 -7.92 5.66
C ILE A 385 -4.40 -8.85 6.59
N ILE A 386 -4.87 -8.36 7.76
CA ILE A 386 -5.70 -9.12 8.71
C ILE A 386 -6.95 -9.66 8.01
N THR A 387 -7.59 -8.86 7.18
CA THR A 387 -8.80 -9.26 6.43
C THR A 387 -8.45 -10.28 5.33
N GLU A 388 -7.34 -10.11 4.62
CA GLU A 388 -6.89 -11.08 3.60
C GLU A 388 -6.55 -12.44 4.21
N LEU A 389 -5.94 -12.45 5.39
CA LEU A 389 -5.62 -13.67 6.14
C LEU A 389 -6.84 -14.31 6.83
N GLY A 390 -8.00 -13.63 6.83
CA GLY A 390 -9.22 -14.08 7.50
C GLY A 390 -9.17 -13.98 9.03
N TRP A 391 -8.20 -13.22 9.57
CA TRP A 391 -8.06 -13.03 11.00
C TRP A 391 -9.09 -12.08 11.60
N ASP A 392 -9.78 -11.29 10.77
CA ASP A 392 -10.89 -10.42 11.17
C ASP A 392 -12.03 -11.20 11.84
N LYS A 393 -12.25 -12.44 11.41
CA LYS A 393 -13.28 -13.35 11.96
C LYS A 393 -12.89 -14.08 13.24
N ASN A 394 -11.63 -14.04 13.62
CA ASN A 394 -11.15 -14.69 14.83
C ASN A 394 -11.21 -13.73 16.02
N HIS A 395 -12.01 -14.05 17.03
CA HIS A 395 -12.23 -13.23 18.22
C HIS A 395 -11.28 -13.56 19.39
N SER A 396 -10.36 -14.50 19.24
CA SER A 396 -9.44 -14.91 20.30
C SER A 396 -8.37 -13.86 20.63
N SER A 397 -8.13 -12.88 19.75
CA SER A 397 -7.12 -11.85 19.88
C SER A 397 -7.68 -10.47 19.55
N THR A 398 -7.20 -9.43 20.25
CA THR A 398 -7.61 -8.03 19.99
C THR A 398 -7.04 -7.53 18.68
N LEU A 399 -7.65 -6.49 18.10
CA LEU A 399 -7.19 -5.90 16.85
C LEU A 399 -5.76 -5.33 16.94
N PRO A 400 -5.38 -4.61 18.01
CA PRO A 400 -3.99 -4.18 18.19
C PRO A 400 -3.00 -5.36 18.25
N ALA A 401 -3.35 -6.44 18.94
CA ALA A 401 -2.48 -7.63 19.01
C ALA A 401 -2.29 -8.27 17.62
N LYS A 402 -3.34 -8.31 16.78
CA LYS A 402 -3.23 -8.79 15.40
C LYS A 402 -2.36 -7.88 14.53
N ARG A 403 -2.44 -6.57 14.71
CA ARG A 403 -1.56 -5.60 14.02
C ARG A 403 -0.10 -5.78 14.41
N ASN A 404 0.17 -5.98 15.70
CA ASN A 404 1.51 -6.30 16.19
C ASN A 404 2.03 -7.64 15.64
N GLU A 405 1.17 -8.65 15.52
CA GLU A 405 1.53 -9.92 14.90
C GLU A 405 1.90 -9.75 13.42
N VAL A 406 1.10 -9.00 12.66
CA VAL A 406 1.42 -8.66 11.25
C VAL A 406 2.76 -7.93 11.15
N ALA A 407 3.03 -6.96 12.02
CA ALA A 407 4.32 -6.28 12.09
C ALA A 407 5.47 -7.24 12.39
N SER A 408 5.28 -8.15 13.35
CA SER A 408 6.28 -9.17 13.72
C SER A 408 6.61 -10.13 12.57
N ILE A 409 5.58 -10.56 11.82
CA ILE A 409 5.74 -11.42 10.64
C ILE A 409 6.45 -10.67 9.51
N ALA A 410 6.07 -9.41 9.26
CA ALA A 410 6.71 -8.56 8.27
C ALA A 410 8.19 -8.29 8.60
N TYR A 411 8.48 -8.08 9.89
CA TYR A 411 9.85 -7.98 10.40
C TYR A 411 10.67 -9.24 10.09
N ALA A 412 10.13 -10.43 10.37
CA ALA A 412 10.83 -11.68 10.10
C ALA A 412 11.12 -11.84 8.59
N LEU A 413 10.19 -11.46 7.71
CA LEU A 413 10.41 -11.46 6.26
C LEU A 413 11.47 -10.45 5.81
N SER A 414 11.57 -9.29 6.47
CA SER A 414 12.59 -8.28 6.16
C SER A 414 14.00 -8.76 6.47
N CYS A 415 14.15 -9.71 7.39
CA CYS A 415 15.43 -10.26 7.79
C CYS A 415 15.94 -11.39 6.87
N LEU A 416 15.12 -11.86 5.92
CA LEU A 416 15.50 -12.96 5.02
C LEU A 416 16.30 -12.46 3.83
N LEU A 417 17.53 -12.95 3.69
CA LEU A 417 18.37 -12.74 2.53
C LEU A 417 18.28 -13.91 1.55
N VAL A 418 18.56 -13.63 0.28
CA VAL A 418 18.67 -14.63 -0.79
C VAL A 418 19.91 -14.37 -1.64
N LYS A 419 20.62 -15.44 -1.98
CA LYS A 419 21.68 -15.49 -2.99
C LYS A 419 21.31 -16.58 -3.98
N ALA A 420 21.40 -16.32 -5.26
CA ALA A 420 21.15 -17.32 -6.28
C ALA A 420 22.39 -17.53 -7.14
N VAL A 421 22.72 -18.82 -7.36
CA VAL A 421 23.64 -19.26 -8.42
C VAL A 421 22.79 -20.12 -9.35
N TRP A 422 22.32 -19.50 -10.45
CA TRP A 422 21.30 -20.12 -11.29
C TRP A 422 21.49 -19.86 -12.77
N ILE A 423 21.73 -20.93 -13.53
CA ILE A 423 21.81 -20.89 -14.98
C ILE A 423 20.70 -21.78 -15.54
N GLU A 424 19.79 -21.20 -16.33
CA GLU A 424 18.69 -21.93 -16.98
C GLU A 424 18.93 -22.02 -18.49
N GLY A 425 18.54 -23.18 -19.08
CA GLY A 425 18.65 -23.43 -20.52
C GLY A 425 19.76 -24.38 -20.89
N ARG A 426 19.86 -24.68 -22.19
CA ARG A 426 20.85 -25.63 -22.77
C ARG A 426 21.53 -25.05 -24.01
N GLY A 427 22.81 -25.40 -24.21
CA GLY A 427 23.57 -24.99 -25.38
C GLY A 427 23.78 -23.48 -25.51
N LYS A 428 23.44 -22.92 -26.67
CA LYS A 428 23.58 -21.47 -26.96
C LYS A 428 22.49 -20.58 -26.31
N ILE A 429 21.46 -21.19 -25.73
CA ILE A 429 20.34 -20.48 -25.10
C ILE A 429 20.46 -20.71 -23.59
N LYS A 430 21.40 -20.04 -22.96
CA LYS A 430 21.56 -20.02 -21.52
C LYS A 430 21.20 -18.64 -21.00
N VAL A 431 20.44 -18.59 -19.92
CA VAL A 431 20.14 -17.38 -19.17
C VAL A 431 20.80 -17.52 -17.81
N ASP A 432 21.70 -16.62 -17.50
CA ASP A 432 22.28 -16.51 -16.17
C ASP A 432 21.42 -15.57 -15.33
N ALA A 433 20.73 -16.16 -14.34
CA ALA A 433 19.90 -15.45 -13.39
C ALA A 433 20.54 -15.42 -11.99
N SER A 434 21.85 -15.56 -11.92
CA SER A 434 22.58 -15.49 -10.65
C SER A 434 22.47 -14.08 -10.05
N THR A 435 22.26 -14.03 -8.72
CA THR A 435 22.17 -12.79 -7.98
C THR A 435 23.08 -12.82 -6.77
N PRO A 436 23.75 -11.71 -6.43
CA PRO A 436 24.50 -11.60 -5.18
C PRO A 436 23.56 -11.75 -3.98
N VAL A 437 24.13 -11.82 -2.79
CA VAL A 437 23.34 -11.78 -1.54
C VAL A 437 22.60 -10.44 -1.48
N GLY A 438 21.29 -10.52 -1.25
CA GLY A 438 20.42 -9.35 -1.10
C GLY A 438 19.17 -9.73 -0.33
N ARG A 439 18.39 -8.72 0.09
CA ARG A 439 17.13 -8.97 0.78
C ARG A 439 16.12 -9.65 -0.14
N MET A 440 15.36 -10.58 0.45
CA MET A 440 14.19 -11.14 -0.24
C MET A 440 13.11 -10.05 -0.40
N TRP A 441 12.88 -9.29 0.64
CA TRP A 441 11.97 -8.15 0.72
C TRP A 441 12.61 -7.06 1.57
N GLU A 442 12.70 -5.85 1.04
CA GLU A 442 13.02 -4.66 1.83
C GLU A 442 11.70 -4.17 2.43
N VAL A 443 11.60 -4.15 3.75
CA VAL A 443 10.35 -3.82 4.45
C VAL A 443 10.61 -2.72 5.46
N LEU A 444 9.85 -1.65 5.36
CA LEU A 444 9.73 -0.60 6.37
C LEU A 444 8.40 -0.78 7.09
N ILE A 445 8.44 -0.82 8.42
CA ILE A 445 7.26 -0.96 9.27
C ILE A 445 7.06 0.35 10.01
N ASP A 446 5.93 1.00 9.77
CA ASP A 446 5.54 2.25 10.40
C ASP A 446 4.32 1.98 11.29
N VAL A 447 4.49 2.17 12.60
CA VAL A 447 3.50 1.84 13.63
C VAL A 447 2.85 3.11 14.12
N HIS A 448 1.56 3.27 13.89
CA HIS A 448 0.76 4.41 14.31
C HIS A 448 -0.09 4.04 15.52
N GLY A 449 -0.02 4.83 16.58
CA GLY A 449 -0.78 4.61 17.81
C GLY A 449 -0.37 5.56 18.92
N GLN A 450 -0.99 5.40 20.06
CA GLN A 450 -0.62 6.15 21.25
C GLN A 450 0.73 5.65 21.80
N PHE A 451 1.68 6.56 21.87
CA PHE A 451 2.99 6.26 22.44
C PHE A 451 2.89 6.20 23.97
N ASP A 452 3.32 5.10 24.57
CA ASP A 452 3.45 5.00 26.02
C ASP A 452 4.82 5.53 26.44
N TRP A 453 4.81 6.68 27.07
CA TRP A 453 6.01 7.36 27.57
C TRP A 453 6.77 6.57 28.64
N THR A 454 6.08 5.62 29.31
CA THR A 454 6.68 4.81 30.39
C THR A 454 7.49 3.66 29.82
N THR A 455 7.02 3.04 28.73
CA THR A 455 7.66 1.89 28.08
C THR A 455 8.48 2.26 26.85
N GLY A 456 8.32 3.48 26.33
CA GLY A 456 8.96 3.92 25.09
C GLY A 456 8.42 3.20 23.84
N LYS A 457 7.22 2.61 23.90
CA LYS A 457 6.64 1.78 22.83
C LYS A 457 5.19 2.15 22.54
N ILE A 458 4.73 1.76 21.38
CA ILE A 458 3.32 1.78 21.02
C ILE A 458 2.78 0.37 21.22
N ASP A 459 2.21 0.09 22.39
CA ASP A 459 1.70 -1.25 22.72
C ASP A 459 0.35 -1.55 22.05
N GLN A 460 -0.44 -0.51 21.75
CA GLN A 460 -1.74 -0.64 21.10
C GLN A 460 -1.78 0.18 19.80
N PRO A 461 -1.26 -0.34 18.70
CA PRO A 461 -1.28 0.38 17.44
C PRO A 461 -2.70 0.58 16.90
N ASN A 462 -3.00 1.83 16.50
CA ASN A 462 -4.23 2.17 15.80
C ASN A 462 -4.20 1.68 14.36
N GLU A 463 -3.00 1.71 13.74
CA GLU A 463 -2.72 1.10 12.44
C GLU A 463 -1.22 0.81 12.31
N VAL A 464 -0.88 -0.12 11.41
CA VAL A 464 0.51 -0.41 11.02
C VAL A 464 0.58 -0.37 9.50
N TYR A 465 1.46 0.45 8.99
CA TYR A 465 1.75 0.54 7.57
C TYR A 465 3.02 -0.24 7.25
N ILE A 466 2.96 -1.04 6.21
CA ILE A 466 4.06 -1.89 5.78
C ILE A 466 4.43 -1.50 4.35
N THR A 467 5.52 -0.76 4.20
CA THR A 467 6.05 -0.38 2.90
C THR A 467 7.06 -1.44 2.45
N VAL A 468 6.81 -2.01 1.28
CA VAL A 468 7.56 -3.13 0.73
C VAL A 468 8.20 -2.75 -0.58
N ARG A 469 9.49 -3.04 -0.72
CA ARG A 469 10.23 -3.04 -1.97
C ARG A 469 10.74 -4.45 -2.25
N PRO A 470 10.37 -5.07 -3.38
CA PRO A 470 10.89 -6.38 -3.75
C PRO A 470 12.41 -6.34 -3.96
N GLY A 471 13.11 -7.36 -3.47
CA GLY A 471 14.55 -7.45 -3.59
C GLY A 471 15.05 -7.60 -5.03
N LEU A 472 16.36 -7.45 -5.22
CA LEU A 472 17.04 -7.48 -6.52
C LEU A 472 16.81 -8.78 -7.32
N TRP A 473 16.50 -9.90 -6.64
CA TRP A 473 16.15 -11.16 -7.31
C TRP A 473 15.02 -11.00 -8.34
N THR A 474 14.11 -10.03 -8.17
CA THR A 474 13.01 -9.76 -9.10
C THR A 474 13.49 -9.28 -10.47
N ALA A 475 14.61 -8.55 -10.53
CA ALA A 475 15.22 -8.13 -11.80
C ALA A 475 15.71 -9.31 -12.64
N HIS A 476 16.07 -10.42 -12.00
CA HIS A 476 16.59 -11.63 -12.65
C HIS A 476 15.53 -12.71 -12.87
N PHE A 477 14.52 -12.83 -12.00
CA PHE A 477 13.51 -13.91 -12.04
C PHE A 477 12.10 -13.43 -12.41
N LEU A 478 11.85 -12.11 -12.40
CA LEU A 478 10.53 -11.53 -12.67
C LEU A 478 10.58 -10.41 -13.72
N ASN A 479 11.56 -10.42 -14.57
CA ASN A 479 11.79 -9.39 -15.58
C ASN A 479 11.25 -9.83 -16.94
N GLN A 480 10.09 -9.29 -17.34
CA GLN A 480 9.45 -9.63 -18.59
C GLN A 480 10.26 -9.16 -19.82
N ALA A 481 10.82 -7.96 -19.77
CA ALA A 481 11.60 -7.38 -20.86
C ALA A 481 12.92 -8.16 -21.03
N GLY A 482 13.67 -8.40 -19.94
CA GLY A 482 14.88 -9.20 -19.95
C GLY A 482 14.63 -10.64 -20.40
N SER A 483 13.47 -11.24 -20.05
CA SER A 483 13.11 -12.57 -20.53
C SER A 483 12.88 -12.63 -22.05
N ARG A 484 12.35 -11.56 -22.65
CA ARG A 484 12.24 -11.44 -24.13
C ARG A 484 13.61 -11.29 -24.78
N ALA A 485 14.52 -10.57 -24.12
CA ALA A 485 15.90 -10.40 -24.54
C ALA A 485 16.79 -11.64 -24.26
N LYS A 486 16.31 -12.62 -23.48
CA LYS A 486 17.05 -13.79 -22.97
C LYS A 486 18.16 -13.44 -21.96
N GLU A 487 17.99 -12.37 -21.23
CA GLU A 487 18.91 -11.85 -20.21
C GLU A 487 18.42 -12.13 -18.79
N ALA A 488 17.12 -12.40 -18.62
CA ALA A 488 16.49 -12.69 -17.35
C ALA A 488 15.39 -13.75 -17.51
N LEU A 489 14.84 -14.20 -16.38
CA LEU A 489 13.69 -15.09 -16.31
C LEU A 489 12.41 -14.29 -16.01
N TYR A 490 11.28 -14.83 -16.47
CA TYR A 490 9.95 -14.32 -16.12
C TYR A 490 9.07 -15.49 -15.76
N GLN A 491 9.02 -15.80 -14.47
CA GLN A 491 8.41 -17.00 -13.95
C GLN A 491 7.30 -16.66 -12.96
N PHE A 492 6.03 -16.81 -13.37
CA PHE A 492 4.88 -16.55 -12.55
C PHE A 492 3.78 -17.61 -12.74
N GLY A 493 2.86 -17.67 -11.80
CA GLY A 493 1.66 -18.48 -11.78
C GLY A 493 0.51 -17.71 -11.13
N TYR A 494 -0.48 -18.44 -10.62
CA TYR A 494 -1.66 -17.85 -10.00
C TYR A 494 -1.95 -18.51 -8.65
N LEU A 495 -2.22 -17.69 -7.66
CA LEU A 495 -2.67 -18.05 -6.32
C LEU A 495 -4.18 -17.90 -6.21
N ALA A 496 -4.89 -18.90 -5.73
CA ALA A 496 -6.27 -18.75 -5.28
C ALA A 496 -6.26 -18.09 -3.89
N LEU A 497 -6.86 -16.91 -3.75
CA LEU A 497 -6.72 -16.08 -2.55
C LEU A 497 -7.37 -16.69 -1.30
N ASN A 498 -8.34 -17.60 -1.47
CA ASN A 498 -8.95 -18.32 -0.34
C ASN A 498 -7.97 -19.21 0.43
N ILE A 499 -6.83 -19.60 -0.17
CA ILE A 499 -5.75 -20.33 0.52
C ILE A 499 -5.17 -19.52 1.69
N LEU A 500 -5.14 -18.19 1.58
CA LEU A 500 -4.63 -17.30 2.62
C LEU A 500 -5.43 -17.38 3.93
N ARG A 501 -6.69 -17.81 3.86
CA ARG A 501 -7.64 -17.88 4.98
C ARG A 501 -7.63 -19.22 5.71
N LEU A 502 -6.96 -20.25 5.19
CA LEU A 502 -6.84 -21.53 5.85
C LEU A 502 -6.16 -21.40 7.23
N ASP A 503 -6.65 -22.16 8.21
CA ASP A 503 -6.03 -22.20 9.53
C ASP A 503 -4.72 -23.01 9.49
N PRO A 504 -3.56 -22.42 9.89
CA PRO A 504 -2.29 -23.13 9.84
C PRO A 504 -2.19 -24.32 10.79
N TYR A 505 -2.98 -24.33 11.86
CA TYR A 505 -2.95 -25.39 12.87
C TYR A 505 -3.90 -26.53 12.52
N HIS A 506 -5.14 -26.21 12.19
CA HIS A 506 -6.17 -27.24 11.89
C HIS A 506 -6.05 -27.79 10.47
N ASP A 507 -5.67 -26.96 9.50
CA ASP A 507 -5.66 -27.30 8.07
C ASP A 507 -4.23 -27.41 7.51
N GLU A 508 -3.25 -27.74 8.36
CA GLU A 508 -1.83 -27.77 8.02
C GLU A 508 -1.55 -28.54 6.71
N LEU A 509 -2.04 -29.77 6.58
CA LEU A 509 -1.79 -30.61 5.42
C LEU A 509 -2.42 -30.02 4.15
N THR A 510 -3.64 -29.49 4.28
CA THR A 510 -4.32 -28.80 3.17
C THR A 510 -3.52 -27.58 2.70
N LEU A 511 -3.06 -26.78 3.65
CA LEU A 511 -2.29 -25.59 3.36
C LEU A 511 -0.95 -25.91 2.67
N ARG A 512 -0.22 -26.93 3.17
CA ARG A 512 1.00 -27.44 2.54
C ARG A 512 0.76 -27.92 1.10
N LEU A 513 -0.31 -28.69 0.89
CA LEU A 513 -0.70 -29.17 -0.44
C LEU A 513 -1.07 -28.01 -1.36
N ALA A 514 -1.92 -27.08 -0.90
CA ALA A 514 -2.34 -25.93 -1.69
C ALA A 514 -1.15 -25.04 -2.10
N ILE A 515 -0.21 -24.80 -1.20
CA ILE A 515 1.04 -24.06 -1.49
C ILE A 515 1.85 -24.82 -2.55
N HIS A 516 2.10 -26.12 -2.34
CA HIS A 516 2.88 -26.93 -3.27
C HIS A 516 2.24 -26.96 -4.66
N LEU A 517 0.95 -27.25 -4.74
CA LEU A 517 0.21 -27.31 -6.01
C LEU A 517 0.22 -25.96 -6.73
N THR A 518 0.04 -24.83 -5.99
CA THR A 518 0.10 -23.49 -6.57
C THR A 518 1.44 -23.20 -7.26
N LEU A 519 2.55 -23.59 -6.63
CA LEU A 519 3.89 -23.38 -7.19
C LEU A 519 4.22 -24.35 -8.33
N ASP A 520 3.72 -25.58 -8.26
CA ASP A 520 4.04 -26.67 -9.20
C ASP A 520 3.25 -26.58 -10.52
N VAL A 521 2.03 -26.03 -10.50
CA VAL A 521 1.16 -25.91 -11.70
C VAL A 521 1.90 -25.33 -12.90
N ARG A 522 2.71 -24.28 -12.70
CA ARG A 522 3.45 -23.68 -13.81
C ARG A 522 4.58 -24.55 -14.31
N ILE A 523 5.32 -25.20 -13.40
CA ILE A 523 6.43 -26.08 -13.74
C ILE A 523 5.91 -27.19 -14.65
N ARG A 524 4.75 -27.74 -14.31
CA ARG A 524 4.11 -28.84 -15.01
C ARG A 524 3.19 -28.44 -16.18
N ALA A 525 2.96 -27.14 -16.39
CA ALA A 525 2.06 -26.64 -17.43
C ALA A 525 2.39 -27.15 -18.86
N ARG A 526 3.62 -27.64 -19.09
CA ARG A 526 4.09 -28.21 -20.36
C ARG A 526 4.09 -29.74 -20.38
N ASP A 527 3.77 -30.36 -19.25
CA ASP A 527 3.67 -31.81 -19.18
C ASP A 527 2.45 -32.31 -19.96
N ARG A 528 2.48 -33.57 -20.37
CA ARG A 528 1.34 -34.20 -21.07
C ARG A 528 0.08 -34.20 -20.18
N ASN A 529 0.28 -34.46 -18.87
CA ASN A 529 -0.76 -34.52 -17.87
C ASN A 529 -0.36 -33.56 -16.71
N PRO A 530 -0.55 -32.26 -16.84
CA PRO A 530 0.00 -31.26 -15.88
C PRO A 530 -0.59 -31.37 -14.49
N TYR A 531 -1.79 -31.93 -14.35
CA TYR A 531 -2.53 -32.01 -13.09
C TYR A 531 -2.58 -33.43 -12.49
N GLU A 532 -1.86 -34.41 -13.10
CA GLU A 532 -1.77 -35.79 -12.60
C GLU A 532 -0.62 -35.91 -11.60
N TYR A 533 -0.92 -36.36 -10.40
CA TYR A 533 0.05 -36.54 -9.31
C TYR A 533 -0.03 -37.97 -8.75
N ARG A 534 1.05 -38.46 -8.15
CA ARG A 534 1.01 -39.64 -7.28
C ARG A 534 0.88 -39.21 -5.84
N VAL A 535 0.10 -39.92 -5.00
CA VAL A 535 -0.05 -39.67 -3.57
C VAL A 535 1.33 -39.60 -2.91
N ARG A 536 2.21 -40.57 -3.17
CA ARG A 536 3.59 -40.60 -2.65
C ARG A 536 4.32 -39.30 -2.94
N THR A 537 4.33 -38.87 -4.22
CA THR A 537 5.07 -37.68 -4.65
C THR A 537 4.57 -36.38 -3.95
N LEU A 538 3.26 -36.28 -3.76
CA LEU A 538 2.70 -35.13 -3.06
C LEU A 538 3.05 -35.16 -1.57
N LEU A 539 2.91 -36.33 -0.93
CA LEU A 539 3.24 -36.47 0.51
C LEU A 539 4.73 -36.20 0.78
N GLU A 540 5.63 -36.74 -0.06
CA GLU A 540 7.08 -36.51 0.02
C GLU A 540 7.46 -35.05 -0.24
N ALA A 541 6.66 -34.31 -1.01
CA ALA A 541 6.88 -32.89 -1.27
C ALA A 541 6.44 -32.00 -0.10
N VAL A 542 5.44 -32.42 0.70
CA VAL A 542 4.79 -31.55 1.70
C VAL A 542 5.00 -31.99 3.14
N LEU A 543 5.39 -33.24 3.39
CA LEU A 543 5.62 -33.76 4.73
C LEU A 543 7.08 -34.24 4.91
N PRO A 544 7.61 -34.15 6.13
CA PRO A 544 8.88 -34.76 6.46
C PRO A 544 8.85 -36.28 6.20
N GLU A 545 9.94 -36.81 5.65
CA GLU A 545 10.03 -38.24 5.33
C GLU A 545 9.74 -39.15 6.53
N ARG A 546 10.10 -38.71 7.73
CA ARG A 546 9.82 -39.43 8.99
C ARG A 546 8.34 -39.79 9.15
N VAL A 547 7.43 -38.87 8.81
CA VAL A 547 5.96 -39.08 8.93
C VAL A 547 5.51 -40.22 8.01
N ILE A 548 6.04 -40.29 6.79
CA ILE A 548 5.73 -41.32 5.80
C ILE A 548 6.31 -42.68 6.24
N GLN A 549 7.52 -42.69 6.79
CA GLN A 549 8.16 -43.89 7.31
C GLN A 549 7.44 -44.43 8.56
N GLU A 550 6.97 -43.57 9.47
CA GLU A 550 6.13 -43.97 10.59
C GLU A 550 4.81 -44.58 10.14
N ALA A 551 4.16 -44.02 9.12
CA ALA A 551 2.94 -44.56 8.54
C ALA A 551 3.15 -45.94 7.91
N ARG A 552 4.31 -46.19 7.30
CA ARG A 552 4.68 -47.55 6.77
C ARG A 552 4.86 -48.56 7.87
N ARG A 553 5.33 -48.19 9.06
CA ARG A 553 5.62 -49.08 10.18
C ARG A 553 4.42 -49.33 11.09
N SER A 554 3.47 -48.40 11.17
CA SER A 554 2.34 -48.47 12.10
C SER A 554 1.01 -48.31 11.37
N SER A 555 0.13 -49.33 11.53
CA SER A 555 -1.22 -49.30 10.94
C SER A 555 -2.08 -48.13 11.51
N GLU A 556 -1.86 -47.72 12.73
CA GLU A 556 -2.55 -46.57 13.35
C GLU A 556 -2.09 -45.26 12.68
N LYS A 557 -0.78 -45.06 12.57
CA LYS A 557 -0.22 -43.88 11.89
C LYS A 557 -0.62 -43.83 10.42
N ALA A 558 -0.69 -44.99 9.75
CA ALA A 558 -1.19 -45.06 8.37
C ALA A 558 -2.65 -44.61 8.24
N ARG A 559 -3.52 -45.04 9.18
CA ARG A 559 -4.93 -44.60 9.20
C ARG A 559 -5.03 -43.11 9.48
N SER A 560 -4.35 -42.61 10.49
CA SER A 560 -4.33 -41.18 10.84
C SER A 560 -3.85 -40.33 9.65
N LEU A 561 -2.80 -40.73 8.95
CA LEU A 561 -2.30 -40.04 7.76
C LEU A 561 -3.34 -40.05 6.63
N PHE A 562 -3.99 -41.19 6.39
CA PHE A 562 -5.02 -41.35 5.37
C PHE A 562 -6.25 -40.48 5.69
N ASP A 563 -6.67 -40.40 6.96
CA ASP A 563 -7.82 -39.62 7.37
C ASP A 563 -7.52 -38.10 7.25
N ARG A 564 -6.32 -37.68 7.67
CA ARG A 564 -5.84 -36.30 7.44
C ARG A 564 -5.77 -35.93 5.95
N TRP A 565 -5.30 -36.88 5.13
CA TRP A 565 -5.25 -36.73 3.69
C TRP A 565 -6.65 -36.60 3.07
N SER A 566 -7.59 -37.44 3.47
CA SER A 566 -8.97 -37.41 2.98
C SER A 566 -9.66 -36.11 3.37
N HIS A 567 -9.43 -35.63 4.58
CA HIS A 567 -9.86 -34.31 5.02
C HIS A 567 -9.25 -33.19 4.19
N ALA A 568 -7.95 -33.24 3.92
CA ALA A 568 -7.26 -32.25 3.10
C ALA A 568 -7.80 -32.17 1.67
N LEU A 569 -8.09 -33.32 1.03
CA LEU A 569 -8.70 -33.36 -0.29
C LEU A 569 -10.11 -32.78 -0.29
N LYS A 570 -10.91 -33.00 0.77
CA LYS A 570 -12.22 -32.41 0.90
C LYS A 570 -12.13 -30.89 1.01
N LEU A 571 -11.26 -30.38 1.86
CA LEU A 571 -11.03 -28.92 1.97
C LEU A 571 -10.50 -28.30 0.67
N LEU A 572 -9.63 -28.99 -0.07
CA LEU A 572 -9.19 -28.52 -1.39
C LEU A 572 -10.37 -28.40 -2.35
N LEU A 573 -11.34 -29.35 -2.30
CA LEU A 573 -12.57 -29.25 -3.10
C LEU A 573 -13.39 -28.00 -2.70
N ASP A 574 -13.59 -27.77 -1.39
CA ASP A 574 -14.30 -26.60 -0.87
C ASP A 574 -13.60 -25.28 -1.26
N LEU A 575 -12.29 -25.31 -1.47
CA LEU A 575 -11.49 -24.19 -1.98
C LEU A 575 -11.55 -24.06 -3.52
N GLY A 576 -12.32 -24.91 -4.21
CA GLY A 576 -12.50 -24.90 -5.66
C GLY A 576 -11.47 -25.67 -6.45
N TRP A 577 -10.61 -26.49 -5.84
CA TRP A 577 -9.79 -27.48 -6.53
C TRP A 577 -10.66 -28.67 -6.93
N TYR A 578 -10.49 -29.23 -8.13
CA TYR A 578 -11.40 -30.26 -8.62
C TYR A 578 -10.71 -31.38 -9.40
N PRO A 579 -11.30 -32.61 -9.42
CA PRO A 579 -10.84 -33.74 -10.21
C PRO A 579 -11.16 -33.58 -11.71
N GLU A 580 -10.68 -34.50 -12.53
CA GLU A 580 -10.68 -34.40 -14.00
C GLU A 580 -12.07 -34.20 -14.63
N HIS A 581 -13.08 -34.91 -14.12
CA HIS A 581 -14.40 -34.99 -14.72
C HIS A 581 -15.48 -34.22 -13.93
N TYR A 582 -15.08 -33.37 -13.01
CA TYR A 582 -15.99 -32.56 -12.21
C TYR A 582 -15.98 -31.12 -12.69
N SER A 583 -17.16 -30.57 -12.92
CA SER A 583 -17.37 -29.15 -13.15
C SER A 583 -18.25 -28.58 -12.04
N PRO A 584 -17.76 -27.66 -11.22
CA PRO A 584 -18.57 -27.06 -10.16
C PRO A 584 -19.84 -26.39 -10.65
N GLU A 585 -19.86 -26.00 -11.94
CA GLU A 585 -20.98 -25.28 -12.56
C GLU A 585 -22.07 -26.25 -13.07
N LEU A 586 -21.68 -27.50 -13.39
CA LEU A 586 -22.56 -28.50 -13.98
C LEU A 586 -22.99 -29.62 -13.00
N ASP A 587 -22.17 -29.88 -11.98
CA ASP A 587 -22.33 -31.02 -11.07
C ASP A 587 -22.85 -30.62 -9.66
N ALA A 588 -23.41 -29.41 -9.51
CA ALA A 588 -23.89 -28.87 -8.23
C ALA A 588 -25.01 -29.70 -7.57
N ASP A 589 -25.70 -30.58 -8.32
CA ASP A 589 -26.83 -31.40 -7.86
C ASP A 589 -26.43 -32.85 -7.52
N VAL A 590 -25.17 -33.23 -7.58
CA VAL A 590 -24.77 -34.62 -7.33
C VAL A 590 -24.34 -34.80 -5.88
N ASP A 591 -25.17 -35.53 -5.12
CA ASP A 591 -24.98 -35.93 -3.71
C ASP A 591 -23.72 -36.82 -3.45
N LYS A 592 -22.77 -36.88 -4.39
CA LYS A 592 -21.55 -37.68 -4.33
C LYS A 592 -20.32 -36.79 -4.33
N THR A 593 -19.61 -36.78 -3.21
CA THR A 593 -18.28 -36.14 -3.09
C THR A 593 -17.40 -36.61 -4.26
N PRO A 594 -16.94 -35.70 -5.16
CA PRO A 594 -16.13 -36.10 -6.29
C PRO A 594 -14.80 -36.64 -5.83
N LEU A 595 -14.33 -37.71 -6.49
CA LEU A 595 -13.11 -38.41 -6.11
C LEU A 595 -11.92 -37.89 -6.95
N PHE A 596 -10.87 -37.47 -6.31
CA PHE A 596 -9.64 -37.01 -6.97
C PHE A 596 -8.80 -38.15 -7.59
N TYR A 597 -9.05 -39.42 -7.21
CA TYR A 597 -8.28 -40.53 -7.70
C TYR A 597 -8.57 -40.83 -9.18
N ALA A 598 -7.51 -40.93 -10.01
CA ALA A 598 -7.65 -41.27 -11.41
C ALA A 598 -8.10 -42.74 -11.58
N LYS A 599 -8.97 -42.99 -12.58
CA LYS A 599 -9.40 -44.35 -12.90
C LYS A 599 -8.36 -45.08 -13.76
N PRO A 600 -8.15 -46.41 -13.57
CA PRO A 600 -8.78 -47.27 -12.57
C PRO A 600 -8.16 -47.10 -11.18
N HIS A 601 -8.94 -47.07 -10.13
CA HIS A 601 -8.50 -47.07 -8.73
C HIS A 601 -9.23 -48.16 -7.94
N PRO A 602 -8.68 -48.65 -6.80
CA PRO A 602 -9.29 -49.67 -5.95
C PRO A 602 -10.64 -49.16 -5.34
N GLU A 603 -11.64 -50.02 -5.31
CA GLU A 603 -13.00 -49.69 -4.83
C GLU A 603 -13.02 -49.25 -3.36
N TRP A 604 -12.08 -49.74 -2.52
CA TRP A 604 -11.99 -49.34 -1.12
C TRP A 604 -11.58 -47.87 -0.92
N LEU A 605 -11.20 -47.16 -1.96
CA LEU A 605 -10.96 -45.69 -1.94
C LEU A 605 -12.24 -44.89 -2.17
N ASN A 606 -13.33 -45.52 -2.63
CA ASN A 606 -14.59 -44.81 -2.87
C ASN A 606 -15.26 -44.48 -1.55
N PRO A 607 -15.67 -43.22 -1.31
CA PRO A 607 -16.41 -42.83 -0.12
C PRO A 607 -17.76 -43.57 -0.11
N GLY A 608 -18.16 -44.09 1.06
CA GLY A 608 -19.46 -44.73 1.26
C GLY A 608 -19.51 -46.24 1.09
N TYR A 609 -18.52 -46.90 0.49
CA TYR A 609 -18.55 -48.36 0.31
C TYR A 609 -18.15 -49.17 1.55
N GLY A 610 -17.58 -48.56 2.60
CA GLY A 610 -17.20 -49.25 3.85
C GLY A 610 -16.31 -50.48 3.71
N LEU A 611 -15.68 -50.67 2.54
CA LEU A 611 -14.88 -51.84 2.20
C LEU A 611 -13.62 -51.92 3.05
N ARG A 612 -13.30 -53.13 3.51
CA ARG A 612 -12.12 -53.37 4.34
C ARG A 612 -10.85 -53.16 3.55
N LYS A 613 -9.96 -52.30 4.04
CA LYS A 613 -8.65 -52.05 3.42
C LYS A 613 -7.82 -53.37 3.38
N PRO A 614 -7.19 -53.74 2.27
CA PRO A 614 -6.40 -54.98 2.14
C PRO A 614 -5.13 -54.91 3.01
N LYS A 615 -4.49 -56.07 3.28
CA LYS A 615 -3.20 -56.09 3.95
C LYS A 615 -2.16 -55.38 3.10
N GLY A 616 -1.38 -54.47 3.72
CA GLY A 616 -0.38 -53.66 2.99
C GLY A 616 -0.98 -52.53 2.14
N TRP A 617 -2.21 -52.11 2.43
CA TRP A 617 -2.92 -51.08 1.67
C TRP A 617 -2.17 -49.75 1.56
N ILE A 618 -1.27 -49.45 2.52
CA ILE A 618 -0.53 -48.20 2.53
C ILE A 618 0.34 -48.01 1.25
N GLU A 619 1.05 -49.05 0.84
CA GLU A 619 1.87 -48.95 -0.38
C GLU A 619 1.00 -48.85 -1.64
N LEU A 620 -0.12 -49.60 -1.70
CA LEU A 620 -1.08 -49.48 -2.79
C LEU A 620 -1.70 -48.09 -2.88
N TRP A 621 -1.97 -47.45 -1.74
CA TRP A 621 -2.45 -46.09 -1.68
C TRP A 621 -1.39 -45.07 -2.13
N LEU A 622 -0.17 -45.19 -1.67
CA LEU A 622 0.93 -44.29 -2.03
C LEU A 622 1.21 -44.30 -3.55
N GLU A 623 0.97 -45.40 -4.25
CA GLU A 623 1.14 -45.49 -5.72
C GLU A 623 -0.08 -44.96 -6.49
N GLN A 624 -1.19 -44.68 -5.85
CA GLN A 624 -2.37 -44.16 -6.54
C GLN A 624 -2.10 -42.81 -7.20
N LYS A 625 -2.73 -42.64 -8.35
CA LYS A 625 -2.71 -41.38 -9.10
C LYS A 625 -3.92 -40.54 -8.77
N LEU A 626 -3.71 -39.24 -8.74
CA LEU A 626 -4.73 -38.20 -8.50
C LEU A 626 -4.71 -37.25 -9.67
N VAL A 627 -5.86 -36.69 -9.99
CA VAL A 627 -5.98 -35.51 -10.84
C VAL A 627 -6.52 -34.37 -9.99
N ILE A 628 -5.71 -33.32 -9.81
CA ILE A 628 -6.02 -32.17 -8.99
C ILE A 628 -5.85 -30.91 -9.84
N LYS A 629 -6.96 -30.39 -10.35
CA LYS A 629 -7.00 -29.14 -11.14
C LYS A 629 -7.19 -27.94 -10.21
N PRO A 630 -6.47 -26.83 -10.42
CA PRO A 630 -6.64 -25.63 -9.61
C PRO A 630 -7.98 -24.94 -9.91
N PRO A 631 -8.44 -24.06 -9.01
CA PRO A 631 -9.68 -23.30 -9.19
C PRO A 631 -9.73 -22.53 -10.50
N ASN A 632 -10.93 -22.42 -11.09
CA ASN A 632 -11.17 -21.57 -12.25
C ASN A 632 -10.93 -20.07 -11.87
N PRO A 633 -10.36 -19.26 -12.77
CA PRO A 633 -9.92 -19.52 -14.14
C PRO A 633 -8.42 -19.87 -14.29
N ILE A 634 -7.76 -20.42 -13.25
CA ILE A 634 -6.32 -20.72 -13.30
C ILE A 634 -5.96 -21.68 -14.46
N PRO A 635 -6.67 -22.83 -14.67
CA PRO A 635 -6.34 -23.73 -15.76
C PRO A 635 -6.31 -23.04 -17.12
N GLN A 636 -7.36 -22.25 -17.42
CA GLN A 636 -7.49 -21.54 -18.70
C GLN A 636 -6.37 -20.50 -18.89
N ARG A 637 -6.01 -19.78 -17.82
CA ARG A 637 -4.89 -18.82 -17.85
C ARG A 637 -3.55 -19.54 -18.05
N MET A 638 -3.38 -20.74 -17.50
CA MET A 638 -2.16 -21.54 -17.64
C MET A 638 -2.04 -22.22 -19.01
N GLU A 639 -3.12 -22.67 -19.63
CA GLU A 639 -3.12 -23.22 -20.99
C GLU A 639 -2.57 -22.23 -22.02
N ALA A 640 -2.81 -20.93 -21.82
CA ALA A 640 -2.27 -19.91 -22.69
C ALA A 640 -0.72 -19.87 -22.70
N PHE A 641 -0.06 -20.38 -21.66
CA PHE A 641 1.41 -20.51 -21.60
C PHE A 641 1.94 -21.83 -22.17
N ALA A 642 1.11 -22.88 -22.19
CA ALA A 642 1.48 -24.20 -22.69
C ALA A 642 1.54 -24.25 -24.22
N GLN A 643 0.78 -23.38 -24.92
CA GLN A 643 0.74 -23.36 -26.36
C GLN A 643 2.06 -22.84 -26.97
N PRO A 644 2.73 -23.61 -27.86
CA PRO A 644 3.88 -23.11 -28.58
C PRO A 644 3.50 -21.85 -29.37
N LYS A 645 4.43 -20.89 -29.47
CA LYS A 645 4.19 -19.61 -30.19
C LYS A 645 3.65 -19.81 -31.63
N GLN A 646 3.98 -20.89 -32.28
CA GLN A 646 3.47 -21.26 -33.64
C GLN A 646 1.97 -21.60 -33.65
N ALA A 647 1.45 -22.26 -32.60
CA ALA A 647 0.01 -22.54 -32.50
C ALA A 647 -0.80 -21.26 -32.17
N ARG A 648 -0.22 -20.33 -31.44
CA ARG A 648 -0.83 -19.03 -31.15
C ARG A 648 -0.93 -18.13 -32.38
N GLN A 649 0.09 -18.15 -33.24
CA GLN A 649 0.03 -17.47 -34.52
C GLN A 649 -1.01 -18.13 -35.46
N ARG A 650 -1.07 -19.46 -35.55
CA ARG A 650 -2.07 -20.18 -36.37
C ARG A 650 -3.51 -19.97 -35.87
N LYS A 651 -3.72 -19.85 -34.56
CA LYS A 651 -5.06 -19.61 -34.01
C LYS A 651 -5.53 -18.16 -34.18
N LEU A 652 -4.61 -17.18 -34.17
CA LEU A 652 -4.87 -15.80 -34.55
C LEU A 652 -5.15 -15.67 -36.06
N GLU A 653 -4.44 -16.43 -36.88
CA GLU A 653 -4.64 -16.50 -38.34
C GLU A 653 -5.94 -17.25 -38.71
N ALA A 654 -6.34 -18.28 -37.94
CA ALA A 654 -7.59 -19.02 -38.18
C ALA A 654 -8.86 -18.27 -37.79
N ASN A 655 -8.79 -17.29 -36.86
CA ASN A 655 -9.94 -16.49 -36.45
C ASN A 655 -10.09 -15.17 -37.19
N SER A 656 -9.22 -14.89 -38.16
CA SER A 656 -9.33 -13.73 -39.04
C SER A 656 -9.89 -14.20 -40.40
N PRO A 657 -11.10 -13.82 -40.81
CA PRO A 657 -11.61 -14.09 -42.15
C PRO A 657 -10.93 -13.13 -43.14
N ALA A 658 -9.62 -13.11 -43.18
CA ALA A 658 -8.89 -12.29 -44.13
C ALA A 658 -8.71 -13.08 -45.43
N ARG A 659 -9.49 -12.74 -46.42
CA ARG A 659 -9.31 -13.11 -47.82
C ARG A 659 -7.82 -12.98 -48.21
N LYS A 660 -7.17 -14.11 -48.56
CA LYS A 660 -5.76 -14.12 -48.96
C LYS A 660 -5.55 -13.15 -50.13
N LEU A 661 -4.49 -12.38 -50.01
CA LEU A 661 -4.14 -11.42 -51.04
C LEU A 661 -3.75 -12.19 -52.34
N THR A 662 -4.38 -11.81 -53.45
CA THR A 662 -4.11 -12.47 -54.74
C THR A 662 -3.01 -11.71 -55.53
N SER A 663 -2.32 -12.43 -56.43
CA SER A 663 -1.30 -11.89 -57.31
C SER A 663 -1.85 -10.70 -58.17
N VAL A 664 -3.11 -10.79 -58.54
CA VAL A 664 -3.80 -9.74 -59.32
C VAL A 664 -4.00 -8.46 -58.49
N GLU A 665 -4.39 -8.62 -57.23
CA GLU A 665 -4.57 -7.49 -56.28
C GLU A 665 -3.24 -6.75 -56.00
N VAL A 666 -2.16 -7.51 -55.75
CA VAL A 666 -0.82 -6.92 -55.59
C VAL A 666 -0.39 -6.10 -56.79
N LYS A 667 -0.55 -6.68 -58.02
CA LYS A 667 -0.22 -6.01 -59.27
C LYS A 667 -1.06 -4.76 -59.51
N ALA A 668 -2.36 -4.82 -59.19
CA ALA A 668 -3.28 -3.69 -59.35
C ALA A 668 -2.94 -2.57 -58.35
N ALA A 669 -2.73 -2.88 -57.07
CA ALA A 669 -2.38 -1.89 -56.05
C ALA A 669 -1.03 -1.21 -56.30
N ARG A 670 -0.01 -1.97 -56.76
CA ARG A 670 1.27 -1.38 -57.14
C ARG A 670 1.11 -0.40 -58.33
N LYS A 671 0.33 -0.79 -59.36
CA LYS A 671 0.06 0.06 -60.50
C LYS A 671 -0.73 1.32 -60.11
N ALA A 672 -1.70 1.20 -59.21
CA ALA A 672 -2.45 2.33 -58.68
C ALA A 672 -1.53 3.36 -57.98
N LYS A 673 -0.51 2.90 -57.24
CA LYS A 673 0.54 3.76 -56.67
C LYS A 673 1.58 4.26 -57.69
N LYS A 674 1.45 3.89 -58.96
CA LYS A 674 2.43 4.21 -60.03
C LYS A 674 3.86 3.74 -59.72
N TRP A 675 4.00 2.62 -58.99
CA TRP A 675 5.30 2.09 -58.62
C TRP A 675 5.79 1.05 -59.61
N THR A 676 7.10 1.05 -59.84
CA THR A 676 7.77 -0.06 -60.55
C THR A 676 7.93 -1.25 -59.66
N GLN A 677 8.07 -2.45 -60.21
CA GLN A 677 8.38 -3.68 -59.45
C GLN A 677 9.66 -3.53 -58.63
N ALA A 678 10.66 -2.84 -59.16
CA ALA A 678 11.93 -2.58 -58.49
C ALA A 678 11.70 -1.65 -57.25
N LYS A 679 10.84 -0.63 -57.34
CA LYS A 679 10.53 0.27 -56.23
C LYS A 679 9.79 -0.48 -55.12
N LEU A 680 8.81 -1.35 -55.44
CA LEU A 680 8.10 -2.17 -54.45
C LEU A 680 9.06 -3.17 -53.81
N ALA A 681 9.94 -3.81 -54.59
CA ALA A 681 10.94 -4.76 -54.09
C ALA A 681 11.93 -4.06 -53.12
N GLY A 682 12.41 -2.87 -53.46
CA GLY A 682 13.30 -2.10 -52.59
C GLY A 682 12.64 -1.69 -51.26
N THR A 683 11.36 -1.27 -51.30
CA THR A 683 10.62 -0.90 -50.10
C THR A 683 10.40 -2.12 -49.16
N LEU A 684 10.16 -3.29 -49.73
CA LEU A 684 9.96 -4.53 -48.98
C LEU A 684 11.29 -5.24 -48.65
N LYS A 685 12.44 -4.73 -49.08
CA LYS A 685 13.77 -5.33 -48.93
C LYS A 685 13.84 -6.75 -49.48
N VAL A 686 13.21 -7.00 -50.64
CA VAL A 686 13.22 -8.25 -51.34
C VAL A 686 13.77 -8.08 -52.78
N HIS A 687 14.14 -9.18 -53.43
CA HIS A 687 14.63 -9.10 -54.81
C HIS A 687 13.48 -8.82 -55.81
N GLN A 688 13.71 -8.00 -56.85
CA GLN A 688 12.69 -7.65 -57.85
C GLN A 688 12.07 -8.86 -58.53
N SER A 689 12.86 -9.94 -58.77
CA SER A 689 12.38 -11.21 -59.37
C SER A 689 11.33 -11.91 -58.48
N MET A 690 11.39 -11.70 -57.16
CA MET A 690 10.38 -12.20 -56.25
C MET A 690 9.03 -11.54 -56.46
N ILE A 691 9.02 -10.20 -56.58
CA ILE A 691 7.79 -9.44 -56.84
C ILE A 691 7.23 -9.81 -58.24
N ALA A 692 8.10 -9.99 -59.26
CA ALA A 692 7.67 -10.44 -60.57
C ALA A 692 6.97 -11.77 -60.54
N LYS A 693 7.53 -12.79 -59.84
CA LYS A 693 6.97 -14.14 -59.68
C LYS A 693 5.68 -14.16 -58.82
N ILE A 694 5.53 -13.24 -57.89
CA ILE A 694 4.29 -13.09 -57.10
C ILE A 694 3.18 -12.50 -57.98
N GLU A 695 3.50 -11.47 -58.78
CA GLU A 695 2.54 -10.83 -59.67
C GLU A 695 2.15 -11.71 -60.88
N SER A 696 3.01 -12.64 -61.33
CA SER A 696 2.68 -13.64 -62.34
C SER A 696 1.87 -14.84 -61.77
N GLY A 697 1.86 -15.00 -60.46
CA GLY A 697 1.22 -16.14 -59.79
C GLY A 697 2.11 -17.38 -59.66
N ASP A 698 3.36 -17.32 -60.12
CA ASP A 698 4.33 -18.44 -60.06
C ASP A 698 4.87 -18.71 -58.67
N ARG A 699 4.64 -17.77 -57.75
CA ARG A 699 5.07 -17.93 -56.35
C ARG A 699 3.95 -17.50 -55.40
N PRO A 700 3.59 -18.36 -54.41
CA PRO A 700 2.62 -18.02 -53.40
C PRO A 700 3.17 -16.91 -52.48
N ILE A 701 2.27 -16.05 -51.98
CA ILE A 701 2.59 -14.98 -51.04
C ILE A 701 2.67 -15.61 -49.63
N SER A 702 3.82 -15.51 -48.98
CA SER A 702 3.97 -15.92 -47.58
C SER A 702 3.22 -14.98 -46.65
N SER A 703 2.73 -15.47 -45.51
CA SER A 703 1.95 -14.67 -44.53
C SER A 703 2.71 -13.42 -44.03
N GLU A 704 4.02 -13.50 -43.86
CA GLU A 704 4.86 -12.35 -43.46
C GLU A 704 4.95 -11.30 -44.57
N LEU A 705 5.07 -11.76 -45.80
CA LEU A 705 5.14 -10.88 -46.94
C LEU A 705 3.77 -10.28 -47.28
N GLU A 706 2.67 -11.00 -47.03
CA GLU A 706 1.30 -10.49 -47.20
C GLU A 706 1.05 -9.34 -46.26
N ILE A 707 1.42 -9.44 -44.97
CA ILE A 707 1.29 -8.34 -44.00
C ILE A 707 2.08 -7.10 -44.46
N SER A 708 3.28 -7.34 -44.96
CA SER A 708 4.14 -6.25 -45.46
C SER A 708 3.60 -5.64 -46.74
N LEU A 709 3.07 -6.44 -47.65
CA LEU A 709 2.41 -5.98 -48.88
C LEU A 709 1.15 -5.16 -48.60
N ARG A 710 0.29 -5.63 -47.67
CA ARG A 710 -0.91 -4.89 -47.25
C ARG A 710 -0.55 -3.53 -46.65
N ARG A 711 0.47 -3.47 -45.80
CA ARG A 711 0.95 -2.21 -45.20
C ARG A 711 1.52 -1.24 -46.24
N VAL A 712 2.31 -1.74 -47.20
CA VAL A 712 3.03 -0.90 -48.13
C VAL A 712 2.13 -0.48 -49.30
N LEU A 713 1.15 -1.30 -49.64
CA LEU A 713 0.22 -1.03 -50.77
C LEU A 713 -1.14 -0.47 -50.31
N ASP A 714 -1.37 -0.31 -49.00
CA ASP A 714 -2.61 0.13 -48.37
C ASP A 714 -3.82 -0.74 -48.77
N LEU A 715 -3.65 -2.07 -48.62
CA LEU A 715 -4.63 -3.11 -48.96
C LEU A 715 -5.30 -3.73 -47.72
#